data_900cb883f3709165b4a42c4d344c70df
#
_entry.id   900cb883f3709165b4a42c4d344c70df
#
_cell.length_a   1.000
_cell.length_b   1.000
_cell.length_c   1.000
_cell.angle_alpha   90.00
_cell.angle_beta   90.00
_cell.angle_gamma   90.00
#
_symmetry.space_group_name_H-M   'P 1'
#
loop_
_entity.id
_entity.type
_entity.pdbx_description
1 polymer ?
#
loop_
_entity_poly.entity_id
_entity_poly.type
_entity_poly.pdbx_seq_one_letter_code
_entity_poly.pdbx_strand_id
1 'polypeptide(L)'
;MRKIGNVILDDTCYQGRDLYTDGAIEDEMLEIARNVSPDRFNKVIGEKKSWPILYHFSHIRENILSWMPFTGKEKVLEIGSGCGAVTGALLGGAGEVTCIDLSMKRSEINAWRHRDSEKLKILVGNFQDVEKKLTEKYDYITLIGVFEYGEAYIQSQDPYVDFLKIIRKHLKPDGKIVIAIENRFGLKYWAGCTEDHFGTLFEGIQGYPSTKGVKTFTVKELKKIFQEAGGFESTWYYPFPDYKFPMTIYSDRRLPRRGELNRTEYNFDRLRMELFQESAVYDSILDNDLYPQFANSFLVVIGQDKFETETAYIKYSNERDPRFNILTQICQKPDGSRYVQKLPTGSKAEAHVSNIYDKGQALAPLFEKEKLYVNSCEKVSYGVKLEYLEGISLEEKLDTLLKEGQLDEAESLLFTYLHKAERLYGSQDFKESPEFIQVFGQAGLPEGLKGGMLADIDLVPANILLGKGKDWVLDYEWTFDFCVPAHFIMYRMLHYYLESDGKRHVLKNRDLYEKAGISREEQEIYAKMEQHFQKYMVGKHIPMLSLYDEISPGKLDVMEYYDRIRGCGDERKLQVFFDRGQDFQERDSFKYPMTRRGLCIDIPVPAGTRRMRLDPGEVPGGFKISRIRWRDLGRAAFHTNGFALGDHCYYFGGGDPQIILENVPREAEILTLELEALKEQEAVKEFWSRFAREENEKNAQIQDLKAQLKQKEAQIHEMENTKAWKLYRKLKPEGKGASSKKQE
;
A
#
# COMPACT_ATOMS: atom_id res chain seq x y z
N MET A 1 -30.03 2.03 26.62
CA MET A 1 -30.26 2.58 25.26
C MET A 1 -30.05 4.08 25.33
N ARG A 2 -29.15 4.63 24.51
CA ARG A 2 -28.82 6.06 24.44
C ARG A 2 -28.70 6.51 22.97
N LYS A 3 -28.68 7.83 22.72
CA LYS A 3 -28.45 8.40 21.38
C LYS A 3 -27.12 9.15 21.33
N ILE A 4 -26.43 9.01 20.22
CA ILE A 4 -25.27 9.82 19.84
C ILE A 4 -25.60 10.46 18.49
N GLY A 5 -25.93 11.76 18.48
CA GLY A 5 -26.58 12.38 17.35
C GLY A 5 -27.91 11.69 17.04
N ASN A 6 -28.09 11.22 15.80
CA ASN A 6 -29.28 10.47 15.38
C ASN A 6 -29.15 8.95 15.60
N VAL A 7 -27.92 8.45 15.86
CA VAL A 7 -27.63 7.02 16.01
C VAL A 7 -28.18 6.48 17.34
N ILE A 8 -28.87 5.34 17.28
CA ILE A 8 -29.33 4.61 18.45
C ILE A 8 -28.25 3.62 18.89
N LEU A 9 -27.75 3.76 20.13
CA LEU A 9 -26.80 2.85 20.75
C LEU A 9 -27.50 2.11 21.88
N ASP A 10 -27.64 0.79 21.73
CA ASP A 10 -28.29 -0.11 22.66
C ASP A 10 -27.25 -0.98 23.36
N ASP A 11 -27.02 -0.72 24.63
CA ASP A 11 -26.04 -1.34 25.50
C ASP A 11 -26.63 -2.40 26.45
N THR A 12 -27.87 -2.86 26.22
CA THR A 12 -28.59 -3.80 27.10
C THR A 12 -27.98 -5.19 27.18
N CYS A 13 -27.08 -5.53 26.26
CA CYS A 13 -26.32 -6.78 26.24
C CYS A 13 -24.84 -6.60 26.59
N TYR A 14 -24.42 -5.37 26.90
CA TYR A 14 -23.03 -5.11 27.23
C TYR A 14 -22.70 -5.57 28.67
N GLN A 15 -21.60 -6.31 28.81
CA GLN A 15 -21.20 -6.93 30.09
C GLN A 15 -20.32 -6.01 30.96
N GLY A 16 -20.18 -4.74 30.63
CA GLY A 16 -19.45 -3.74 31.41
C GLY A 16 -17.93 -3.72 31.21
N ARG A 17 -17.40 -4.52 30.28
CA ARG A 17 -15.96 -4.51 29.92
C ARG A 17 -15.78 -4.82 28.44
N ASP A 18 -14.79 -4.19 27.83
CA ASP A 18 -14.36 -4.48 26.48
C ASP A 18 -13.38 -5.66 26.49
N LEU A 19 -13.74 -6.73 25.78
CA LEU A 19 -12.95 -7.97 25.69
C LEU A 19 -11.95 -7.93 24.51
N TYR A 20 -12.14 -7.00 23.58
CA TYR A 20 -11.30 -6.81 22.40
C TYR A 20 -11.02 -5.33 22.22
N THR A 21 -9.74 -4.93 22.19
CA THR A 21 -9.33 -3.53 22.15
C THR A 21 -7.92 -3.39 21.56
N ASP A 22 -7.67 -2.27 20.86
CA ASP A 22 -6.34 -1.85 20.42
C ASP A 22 -5.59 -1.05 21.52
N GLY A 23 -6.15 -1.01 22.74
CA GLY A 23 -5.56 -0.33 23.88
C GLY A 23 -5.83 1.17 23.91
N ALA A 24 -4.85 1.94 24.41
CA ALA A 24 -5.00 3.39 24.65
C ALA A 24 -5.26 4.20 23.37
N ILE A 25 -4.89 3.71 22.19
CA ILE A 25 -5.12 4.39 20.92
C ILE A 25 -6.62 4.59 20.62
N GLU A 26 -7.49 3.73 21.16
CA GLU A 26 -8.94 3.87 20.99
C GLU A 26 -9.50 5.13 21.67
N ASP A 27 -8.84 5.67 22.71
CA ASP A 27 -9.22 6.94 23.34
C ASP A 27 -8.95 8.09 22.34
N GLU A 28 -7.80 8.08 21.68
CA GLU A 28 -7.47 9.04 20.63
C GLU A 28 -8.42 8.94 19.44
N MET A 29 -8.72 7.71 19.00
CA MET A 29 -9.68 7.48 17.93
C MET A 29 -11.08 7.99 18.27
N LEU A 30 -11.52 7.85 19.53
CA LEU A 30 -12.80 8.38 19.98
C LEU A 30 -12.82 9.92 19.92
N GLU A 31 -11.75 10.57 20.35
CA GLU A 31 -11.62 12.04 20.25
C GLU A 31 -11.59 12.51 18.78
N ILE A 32 -10.92 11.77 17.90
CA ILE A 32 -10.96 12.05 16.45
C ILE A 32 -12.39 11.95 15.92
N ALA A 33 -13.12 10.85 16.22
CA ALA A 33 -14.49 10.66 15.76
C ALA A 33 -15.47 11.72 16.27
N ARG A 34 -15.25 12.25 17.49
CA ARG A 34 -16.06 13.31 18.10
C ARG A 34 -15.83 14.68 17.47
N ASN A 35 -14.57 15.03 17.21
CA ASN A 35 -14.15 16.40 16.93
C ASN A 35 -13.78 16.65 15.46
N VAL A 36 -13.56 15.61 14.68
CA VAL A 36 -13.14 15.71 13.27
C VAL A 36 -14.26 15.21 12.36
N SER A 37 -14.58 15.98 11.32
CA SER A 37 -15.52 15.57 10.29
C SER A 37 -14.90 14.47 9.40
N PRO A 38 -15.67 13.45 8.95
CA PRO A 38 -15.16 12.34 8.15
C PRO A 38 -14.39 12.73 6.88
N ASP A 39 -14.75 13.84 6.25
CA ASP A 39 -14.04 14.38 5.08
C ASP A 39 -12.60 14.84 5.38
N ARG A 40 -12.23 14.98 6.67
CA ARG A 40 -10.88 15.32 7.13
C ARG A 40 -10.08 14.14 7.67
N PHE A 41 -10.64 12.94 7.70
CA PHE A 41 -9.94 11.77 8.25
C PHE A 41 -8.64 11.46 7.51
N ASN A 42 -8.61 11.62 6.18
CA ASN A 42 -7.38 11.44 5.42
C ASN A 42 -6.23 12.34 5.89
N LYS A 43 -6.53 13.62 6.20
CA LYS A 43 -5.54 14.55 6.75
C LYS A 43 -5.05 14.09 8.12
N VAL A 44 -5.96 13.65 9.00
CA VAL A 44 -5.60 13.16 10.35
C VAL A 44 -4.73 11.90 10.26
N ILE A 45 -5.04 10.98 9.35
CA ILE A 45 -4.21 9.79 9.09
C ILE A 45 -2.77 10.21 8.73
N GLY A 46 -2.63 11.18 7.81
CA GLY A 46 -1.32 11.70 7.42
C GLY A 46 -0.56 12.44 8.52
N GLU A 47 -1.27 13.09 9.46
CA GLU A 47 -0.67 13.76 10.62
C GLU A 47 -0.26 12.78 11.72
N LYS A 48 -1.07 11.75 11.97
CA LYS A 48 -0.85 10.79 13.07
C LYS A 48 0.07 9.64 12.71
N LYS A 49 0.12 9.23 11.44
CA LYS A 49 1.00 8.17 10.91
C LYS A 49 0.98 6.91 11.78
N SER A 50 -0.22 6.48 12.12
CA SER A 50 -0.48 5.36 13.04
C SER A 50 -1.30 4.28 12.32
N TRP A 51 -0.86 3.03 12.42
CA TRP A 51 -1.58 1.89 11.81
C TRP A 51 -3.04 1.78 12.25
N PRO A 52 -3.40 1.79 13.56
CA PRO A 52 -4.80 1.70 13.96
C PRO A 52 -5.64 2.86 13.41
N ILE A 53 -5.11 4.09 13.37
CA ILE A 53 -5.83 5.24 12.83
C ILE A 53 -6.02 5.08 11.31
N LEU A 54 -5.01 4.66 10.55
CA LEU A 54 -5.14 4.35 9.13
C LEU A 54 -6.17 3.25 8.91
N TYR A 55 -6.07 2.13 9.64
CA TYR A 55 -6.93 0.97 9.48
C TYR A 55 -8.40 1.29 9.72
N HIS A 56 -8.70 2.06 10.76
CA HIS A 56 -10.08 2.34 11.14
C HIS A 56 -10.70 3.53 10.44
N PHE A 57 -9.92 4.54 10.00
CA PHE A 57 -10.48 5.77 9.42
C PHE A 57 -10.29 5.94 7.93
N SER A 58 -9.50 5.08 7.27
CA SER A 58 -9.31 5.17 5.82
C SER A 58 -10.62 4.91 5.06
N HIS A 59 -10.92 5.79 4.11
CA HIS A 59 -12.06 5.64 3.21
C HIS A 59 -11.93 4.41 2.29
N ILE A 60 -10.69 3.93 2.04
CA ILE A 60 -10.46 2.74 1.20
C ILE A 60 -11.12 1.50 1.81
N ARG A 61 -11.30 1.46 3.13
CA ARG A 61 -12.03 0.37 3.81
C ARG A 61 -13.45 0.17 3.28
N GLU A 62 -14.08 1.25 2.83
CA GLU A 62 -15.44 1.21 2.30
C GLU A 62 -15.51 0.59 0.90
N ASN A 63 -14.40 0.56 0.16
CA ASN A 63 -14.34 0.00 -1.19
C ASN A 63 -14.79 -1.46 -1.25
N ILE A 64 -14.68 -2.20 -0.16
CA ILE A 64 -15.06 -3.62 -0.11
C ILE A 64 -16.57 -3.82 -0.37
N LEU A 65 -17.43 -2.88 0.03
CA LEU A 65 -18.88 -2.98 -0.08
C LEU A 65 -19.55 -1.85 -0.87
N SER A 66 -18.88 -0.72 -1.16
CA SER A 66 -19.51 0.44 -1.82
C SER A 66 -20.06 0.16 -3.22
N TRP A 67 -19.59 -0.92 -3.86
CA TRP A 67 -20.04 -1.35 -5.19
C TRP A 67 -21.26 -2.26 -5.17
N MET A 68 -21.70 -2.72 -3.99
CA MET A 68 -22.85 -3.62 -3.85
C MET A 68 -24.11 -2.99 -4.40
N PRO A 69 -24.98 -3.76 -5.05
CA PRO A 69 -26.17 -3.23 -5.75
C PRO A 69 -27.32 -2.89 -4.80
N PHE A 70 -27.04 -2.06 -3.79
CA PHE A 70 -28.08 -1.58 -2.88
C PHE A 70 -29.03 -0.62 -3.59
N THR A 71 -30.31 -0.66 -3.24
CA THR A 71 -31.38 0.18 -3.83
C THR A 71 -31.92 1.24 -2.86
N GLY A 72 -31.38 1.31 -1.66
CA GLY A 72 -31.84 2.22 -0.60
C GLY A 72 -33.01 1.67 0.23
N LYS A 73 -33.38 0.40 0.06
CA LYS A 73 -34.51 -0.24 0.75
C LYS A 73 -34.10 -1.41 1.66
N GLU A 74 -32.89 -1.90 1.47
CA GLU A 74 -32.42 -3.09 2.16
C GLU A 74 -32.21 -2.84 3.65
N LYS A 75 -32.53 -3.84 4.45
CA LYS A 75 -32.13 -3.96 5.85
C LYS A 75 -30.85 -4.77 5.93
N VAL A 76 -29.81 -4.17 6.49
CA VAL A 76 -28.48 -4.80 6.60
C VAL A 76 -28.13 -5.01 8.08
N LEU A 77 -27.62 -6.18 8.41
CA LEU A 77 -27.01 -6.49 9.69
C LEU A 77 -25.48 -6.58 9.51
N GLU A 78 -24.73 -5.70 10.15
CA GLU A 78 -23.29 -5.75 10.19
C GLU A 78 -22.83 -6.37 11.52
N ILE A 79 -22.23 -7.55 11.47
CA ILE A 79 -21.70 -8.25 12.65
C ILE A 79 -20.20 -7.92 12.76
N GLY A 80 -19.76 -7.43 13.94
CA GLY A 80 -18.39 -7.01 14.18
C GLY A 80 -18.05 -5.67 13.51
N SER A 81 -18.92 -4.68 13.67
CA SER A 81 -18.77 -3.36 13.01
C SER A 81 -17.54 -2.56 13.45
N GLY A 82 -16.95 -2.90 14.60
CA GLY A 82 -15.78 -2.20 15.14
C GLY A 82 -15.99 -0.67 15.25
N CYS A 83 -15.01 0.08 14.76
CA CYS A 83 -15.04 1.55 14.71
C CYS A 83 -15.81 2.10 13.49
N GLY A 84 -16.61 1.29 12.80
CA GLY A 84 -17.44 1.71 11.67
C GLY A 84 -16.67 1.94 10.37
N ALA A 85 -15.55 1.25 10.18
CA ALA A 85 -14.71 1.42 8.99
C ALA A 85 -15.41 1.09 7.68
N VAL A 86 -16.38 0.15 7.72
CA VAL A 86 -17.16 -0.31 6.55
C VAL A 86 -18.63 0.11 6.64
N THR A 87 -19.11 0.46 7.84
CA THR A 87 -20.50 0.91 8.08
C THR A 87 -20.91 2.05 7.15
N GLY A 88 -19.99 2.97 6.81
CA GLY A 88 -20.26 4.09 5.89
C GLY A 88 -20.72 3.64 4.51
N ALA A 89 -20.11 2.59 3.95
CA ALA A 89 -20.51 2.01 2.67
C ALA A 89 -21.95 1.47 2.71
N LEU A 90 -22.32 0.80 3.81
CA LEU A 90 -23.69 0.29 4.00
C LEU A 90 -24.70 1.43 4.13
N LEU A 91 -24.40 2.46 4.91
CA LEU A 91 -25.26 3.63 5.09
C LEU A 91 -25.46 4.42 3.79
N GLY A 92 -24.47 4.45 2.92
CA GLY A 92 -24.55 5.08 1.60
C GLY A 92 -25.51 4.37 0.65
N GLY A 93 -25.68 3.06 0.78
CA GLY A 93 -26.44 2.24 -0.17
C GLY A 93 -27.75 1.65 0.38
N ALA A 94 -27.80 1.24 1.65
CA ALA A 94 -28.93 0.53 2.25
C ALA A 94 -30.00 1.49 2.85
N GLY A 95 -31.15 0.94 3.14
CA GLY A 95 -32.27 1.64 3.80
C GLY A 95 -32.11 1.72 5.32
N GLU A 96 -31.74 0.63 5.96
CA GLU A 96 -31.52 0.51 7.40
C GLU A 96 -30.27 -0.34 7.67
N VAL A 97 -29.46 0.07 8.64
CA VAL A 97 -28.26 -0.65 9.07
C VAL A 97 -28.31 -0.91 10.57
N THR A 98 -28.25 -2.17 10.96
CA THR A 98 -28.07 -2.58 12.35
C THR A 98 -26.68 -3.14 12.51
N CYS A 99 -25.89 -2.57 13.43
CA CYS A 99 -24.56 -3.06 13.78
C CYS A 99 -24.58 -3.86 15.07
N ILE A 100 -23.74 -4.88 15.18
CA ILE A 100 -23.43 -5.58 16.44
C ILE A 100 -21.92 -5.50 16.65
N ASP A 101 -21.50 -5.05 17.84
CA ASP A 101 -20.12 -5.14 18.26
C ASP A 101 -20.01 -5.41 19.76
N LEU A 102 -18.97 -6.13 20.17
CA LEU A 102 -18.78 -6.48 21.59
C LEU A 102 -18.12 -5.37 22.40
N SER A 103 -17.44 -4.41 21.75
CA SER A 103 -16.73 -3.29 22.39
C SER A 103 -17.61 -2.03 22.47
N MET A 104 -17.79 -1.51 23.67
CA MET A 104 -18.50 -0.26 23.89
C MET A 104 -17.75 0.91 23.24
N LYS A 105 -16.44 0.98 23.44
CA LYS A 105 -15.63 2.08 22.94
C LYS A 105 -15.61 2.14 21.42
N ARG A 106 -15.45 1.01 20.75
CA ARG A 106 -15.51 0.93 19.28
C ARG A 106 -16.90 1.29 18.76
N SER A 107 -17.96 0.83 19.42
CA SER A 107 -19.35 1.20 19.10
C SER A 107 -19.60 2.69 19.25
N GLU A 108 -19.01 3.35 20.27
CA GLU A 108 -19.06 4.81 20.39
C GLU A 108 -18.33 5.52 19.27
N ILE A 109 -17.14 5.04 18.86
CA ILE A 109 -16.40 5.59 17.72
C ILE A 109 -17.25 5.50 16.45
N ASN A 110 -17.86 4.33 16.18
CA ASN A 110 -18.77 4.13 15.05
C ASN A 110 -19.97 5.10 15.11
N ALA A 111 -20.62 5.21 16.26
CA ALA A 111 -21.77 6.12 16.45
C ALA A 111 -21.39 7.60 16.24
N TRP A 112 -20.24 8.05 16.76
CA TRP A 112 -19.76 9.42 16.54
C TRP A 112 -19.37 9.70 15.09
N ARG A 113 -18.74 8.74 14.43
CA ARG A 113 -18.39 8.80 13.00
C ARG A 113 -19.61 9.02 12.12
N HIS A 114 -20.71 8.35 12.43
CA HIS A 114 -21.94 8.35 11.63
C HIS A 114 -23.12 9.06 12.32
N ARG A 115 -22.82 9.97 13.26
CA ARG A 115 -23.80 10.62 14.15
C ARG A 115 -24.99 11.29 13.47
N ASP A 116 -24.83 11.69 12.20
CA ASP A 116 -25.90 12.36 11.43
C ASP A 116 -26.85 11.39 10.74
N SER A 117 -26.58 10.07 10.79
CA SER A 117 -27.38 9.04 10.14
C SER A 117 -28.59 8.64 10.98
N GLU A 118 -29.78 8.76 10.41
CA GLU A 118 -31.03 8.24 10.99
C GLU A 118 -31.23 6.75 10.72
N LYS A 119 -30.42 6.14 9.85
CA LYS A 119 -30.53 4.75 9.41
C LYS A 119 -29.76 3.76 10.30
N LEU A 120 -28.97 4.24 11.26
CA LEU A 120 -28.03 3.44 12.02
C LEU A 120 -28.52 3.13 13.44
N LYS A 121 -28.52 1.82 13.76
CA LYS A 121 -28.69 1.29 15.11
C LYS A 121 -27.49 0.41 15.46
N ILE A 122 -26.90 0.59 16.65
CA ILE A 122 -25.77 -0.22 17.14
C ILE A 122 -26.18 -0.96 18.40
N LEU A 123 -26.03 -2.27 18.40
CA LEU A 123 -26.29 -3.18 19.52
C LEU A 123 -24.95 -3.60 20.12
N VAL A 124 -24.68 -3.23 21.37
CA VAL A 124 -23.41 -3.51 22.04
C VAL A 124 -23.53 -4.77 22.88
N GLY A 125 -22.69 -5.75 22.62
CA GLY A 125 -22.64 -7.00 23.35
C GLY A 125 -22.11 -8.16 22.54
N ASN A 126 -21.92 -9.30 23.21
CA ASN A 126 -21.53 -10.53 22.53
C ASN A 126 -22.64 -10.96 21.54
N PHE A 127 -22.25 -11.34 20.34
CA PHE A 127 -23.19 -11.77 19.30
C PHE A 127 -24.18 -12.84 19.78
N GLN A 128 -23.75 -13.86 20.54
CA GLN A 128 -24.61 -14.91 21.08
C GLN A 128 -25.72 -14.41 22.01
N ASP A 129 -25.50 -13.29 22.69
CA ASP A 129 -26.50 -12.71 23.60
C ASP A 129 -27.41 -11.74 22.86
N VAL A 130 -26.85 -10.97 21.93
CA VAL A 130 -27.60 -10.01 21.11
C VAL A 130 -28.51 -10.74 20.12
N GLU A 131 -28.04 -11.82 19.46
CA GLU A 131 -28.79 -12.53 18.43
C GLU A 131 -30.12 -13.11 18.94
N LYS A 132 -30.16 -13.54 20.20
CA LYS A 132 -31.37 -14.05 20.84
C LYS A 132 -32.48 -13.02 20.98
N LYS A 133 -32.12 -11.74 20.94
CA LYS A 133 -33.05 -10.59 21.02
C LYS A 133 -33.39 -10.02 19.66
N LEU A 134 -32.71 -10.46 18.59
CA LEU A 134 -33.01 -10.04 17.23
C LEU A 134 -34.31 -10.66 16.74
N THR A 135 -35.31 -9.85 16.47
CA THR A 135 -36.60 -10.29 15.92
C THR A 135 -36.73 -10.01 14.42
N GLU A 136 -35.88 -9.15 13.90
CA GLU A 136 -35.89 -8.73 12.50
C GLU A 136 -35.17 -9.69 11.58
N LYS A 137 -35.55 -9.65 10.29
CA LYS A 137 -34.90 -10.35 9.19
C LYS A 137 -34.25 -9.36 8.26
N TYR A 138 -33.07 -9.70 7.76
CA TYR A 138 -32.21 -8.84 6.97
C TYR A 138 -32.08 -9.33 5.52
N ASP A 139 -31.95 -8.38 4.61
CA ASP A 139 -31.67 -8.64 3.20
C ASP A 139 -30.21 -9.04 3.04
N TYR A 140 -29.32 -8.37 3.79
CA TYR A 140 -27.90 -8.70 3.83
C TYR A 140 -27.41 -8.81 5.28
N ILE A 141 -26.50 -9.76 5.50
CA ILE A 141 -25.72 -9.87 6.76
C ILE A 141 -24.26 -9.89 6.39
N THR A 142 -23.47 -8.97 6.96
CA THR A 142 -22.05 -8.83 6.62
C THR A 142 -21.13 -9.27 7.75
N LEU A 143 -20.05 -9.96 7.38
CA LEU A 143 -18.97 -10.48 8.23
C LEU A 143 -17.64 -10.06 7.59
N ILE A 144 -17.19 -8.84 7.83
CA ILE A 144 -15.99 -8.30 7.22
C ILE A 144 -14.82 -8.33 8.20
N GLY A 145 -13.95 -9.33 8.08
CA GLY A 145 -12.87 -9.57 9.05
C GLY A 145 -13.42 -10.04 10.40
N VAL A 146 -14.37 -10.97 10.38
CA VAL A 146 -15.09 -11.46 11.57
C VAL A 146 -15.25 -12.95 11.58
N PHE A 147 -15.43 -13.58 10.41
CA PHE A 147 -15.72 -14.99 10.31
C PHE A 147 -14.59 -15.86 10.87
N GLU A 148 -13.36 -15.42 10.77
CA GLU A 148 -12.15 -16.08 11.32
C GLU A 148 -12.20 -16.29 12.83
N TYR A 149 -12.97 -15.48 13.55
CA TYR A 149 -13.15 -15.56 15.03
C TYR A 149 -14.28 -16.52 15.45
N GLY A 150 -14.83 -17.32 14.53
CA GLY A 150 -15.96 -18.23 14.82
C GLY A 150 -15.75 -19.14 16.02
N GLU A 151 -14.53 -19.68 16.25
CA GLU A 151 -14.19 -20.47 17.43
C GLU A 151 -14.29 -19.68 18.75
N ALA A 152 -14.04 -18.37 18.72
CA ALA A 152 -14.14 -17.52 19.90
C ALA A 152 -15.62 -17.18 20.24
N TYR A 153 -16.47 -17.11 19.22
CA TYR A 153 -17.88 -16.76 19.39
C TYR A 153 -18.77 -17.98 19.65
N ILE A 154 -18.45 -19.13 19.08
CA ILE A 154 -19.32 -20.32 19.10
C ILE A 154 -18.59 -21.51 19.74
N GLN A 155 -19.07 -21.93 20.91
CA GLN A 155 -18.55 -23.10 21.61
C GLN A 155 -19.29 -24.37 21.15
N SER A 156 -18.81 -24.98 20.05
CA SER A 156 -19.35 -26.23 19.52
C SER A 156 -18.23 -27.05 18.86
N GLN A 157 -18.55 -28.24 18.36
CA GLN A 157 -17.61 -29.09 17.63
C GLN A 157 -17.29 -28.50 16.24
N ASP A 158 -18.27 -27.85 15.61
CA ASP A 158 -18.18 -27.27 14.29
C ASP A 158 -18.53 -25.75 14.31
N PRO A 159 -17.73 -24.91 14.99
CA PRO A 159 -18.12 -23.55 15.35
C PRO A 159 -18.45 -22.67 14.12
N TYR A 160 -17.75 -22.80 13.02
CA TYR A 160 -17.99 -22.03 11.81
C TYR A 160 -19.28 -22.41 11.08
N VAL A 161 -19.57 -23.69 11.03
CA VAL A 161 -20.84 -24.23 10.50
C VAL A 161 -22.01 -23.76 11.34
N ASP A 162 -21.90 -23.88 12.66
CA ASP A 162 -22.96 -23.45 13.58
C ASP A 162 -23.14 -21.95 13.61
N PHE A 163 -22.06 -21.16 13.45
CA PHE A 163 -22.14 -19.72 13.33
C PHE A 163 -23.01 -19.33 12.13
N LEU A 164 -22.76 -19.91 10.95
CA LEU A 164 -23.59 -19.65 9.76
C LEU A 164 -25.03 -20.12 9.94
N LYS A 165 -25.29 -21.26 10.61
CA LYS A 165 -26.64 -21.72 10.92
C LYS A 165 -27.41 -20.76 11.82
N ILE A 166 -26.72 -20.12 12.80
CA ILE A 166 -27.32 -19.11 13.67
C ILE A 166 -27.63 -17.85 12.84
N ILE A 167 -26.70 -17.36 12.06
CA ILE A 167 -26.85 -16.15 11.21
C ILE A 167 -28.01 -16.34 10.23
N ARG A 168 -28.14 -17.52 9.62
CA ARG A 168 -29.22 -17.83 8.69
C ARG A 168 -30.61 -17.62 9.28
N LYS A 169 -30.80 -17.81 10.60
CA LYS A 169 -32.09 -17.57 11.26
C LYS A 169 -32.58 -16.13 11.11
N HIS A 170 -31.66 -15.19 10.94
CA HIS A 170 -31.93 -13.74 10.80
C HIS A 170 -31.95 -13.28 9.36
N LEU A 171 -31.76 -14.15 8.38
CA LEU A 171 -31.79 -13.84 6.96
C LEU A 171 -33.21 -13.91 6.41
N LYS A 172 -33.59 -13.02 5.51
CA LYS A 172 -34.81 -13.17 4.68
C LYS A 172 -34.65 -14.33 3.72
N PRO A 173 -35.74 -14.87 3.12
CA PRO A 173 -35.66 -16.00 2.21
C PRO A 173 -34.62 -15.80 1.08
N ASP A 174 -34.63 -14.67 0.42
CA ASP A 174 -33.71 -14.29 -0.69
C ASP A 174 -32.45 -13.55 -0.22
N GLY A 175 -32.29 -13.42 1.10
CA GLY A 175 -31.19 -12.67 1.71
C GLY A 175 -29.82 -13.30 1.45
N LYS A 176 -28.77 -12.48 1.58
CA LYS A 176 -27.38 -12.90 1.35
C LYS A 176 -26.51 -12.64 2.56
N ILE A 177 -25.54 -13.51 2.80
CA ILE A 177 -24.45 -13.29 3.75
C ILE A 177 -23.22 -12.90 2.96
N VAL A 178 -22.55 -11.84 3.36
CA VAL A 178 -21.35 -11.30 2.72
C VAL A 178 -20.17 -11.49 3.67
N ILE A 179 -19.19 -12.27 3.26
CA ILE A 179 -18.03 -12.64 4.09
C ILE A 179 -16.77 -12.11 3.42
N ALA A 180 -15.99 -11.26 4.10
CA ALA A 180 -14.63 -10.93 3.70
C ALA A 180 -13.64 -11.52 4.71
N ILE A 181 -12.65 -12.25 4.21
CA ILE A 181 -11.69 -13.01 5.03
C ILE A 181 -10.40 -13.24 4.26
N GLU A 182 -9.27 -13.32 4.98
CA GLU A 182 -8.00 -13.72 4.39
C GLU A 182 -8.06 -15.16 3.87
N ASN A 183 -7.36 -15.35 2.75
CA ASN A 183 -7.08 -16.70 2.25
C ASN A 183 -5.86 -17.26 2.97
N ARG A 184 -6.01 -18.39 3.65
CA ARG A 184 -4.90 -19.09 4.33
C ARG A 184 -3.71 -19.37 3.40
N PHE A 185 -3.95 -19.57 2.09
CA PHE A 185 -2.95 -19.78 1.06
C PHE A 185 -2.64 -18.51 0.24
N GLY A 186 -3.04 -17.34 0.72
CA GLY A 186 -2.71 -16.08 0.06
C GLY A 186 -1.22 -15.96 -0.24
N LEU A 187 -0.88 -15.52 -1.47
CA LEU A 187 0.52 -15.45 -1.92
C LEU A 187 1.39 -14.61 -0.97
N LYS A 188 0.82 -13.57 -0.35
CA LYS A 188 1.51 -12.72 0.63
C LYS A 188 2.20 -13.51 1.74
N TYR A 189 1.59 -14.59 2.23
CA TYR A 189 2.16 -15.41 3.29
C TYR A 189 3.33 -16.26 2.81
N TRP A 190 3.27 -16.77 1.57
CA TRP A 190 4.38 -17.47 0.93
C TRP A 190 5.54 -16.53 0.65
N ALA A 191 5.24 -15.27 0.33
CA ALA A 191 6.21 -14.24 0.05
C ALA A 191 6.85 -13.61 1.30
N GLY A 192 6.43 -14.02 2.52
CA GLY A 192 7.07 -13.63 3.77
C GLY A 192 6.29 -12.64 4.64
N CYS A 193 5.00 -12.39 4.36
CA CYS A 193 4.11 -11.77 5.34
C CYS A 193 3.87 -12.71 6.51
N THR A 194 3.81 -12.17 7.71
CA THR A 194 3.35 -12.91 8.87
C THR A 194 1.85 -13.16 8.81
N GLU A 195 1.38 -14.16 9.50
CA GLU A 195 -0.06 -14.37 9.69
C GLU A 195 -0.69 -13.16 10.40
N ASP A 196 -1.83 -12.70 9.90
CA ASP A 196 -2.41 -11.39 10.27
C ASP A 196 -2.78 -11.25 11.75
N HIS A 197 -3.23 -12.33 12.39
CA HIS A 197 -3.75 -12.29 13.74
C HIS A 197 -2.67 -12.56 14.81
N PHE A 198 -1.78 -13.51 14.55
CA PHE A 198 -0.79 -13.96 15.51
C PHE A 198 0.61 -13.38 15.26
N GLY A 199 0.87 -12.83 14.07
CA GLY A 199 2.18 -12.29 13.73
C GLY A 199 3.28 -13.35 13.52
N THR A 200 2.90 -14.61 13.38
CA THR A 200 3.83 -15.73 13.20
C THR A 200 3.97 -16.06 11.72
N LEU A 201 5.21 -16.30 11.26
CA LEU A 201 5.48 -16.71 9.88
C LEU A 201 4.91 -18.10 9.61
N PHE A 202 4.23 -18.25 8.47
CA PHE A 202 3.75 -19.51 7.92
C PHE A 202 2.69 -20.26 8.76
N GLU A 203 2.21 -19.70 9.88
CA GLU A 203 1.29 -20.37 10.81
C GLU A 203 0.03 -20.86 10.10
N GLY A 204 -0.63 -20.01 9.31
CA GLY A 204 -1.82 -20.39 8.53
C GLY A 204 -1.51 -21.44 7.47
N ILE A 205 -0.43 -21.29 6.70
CA ILE A 205 -0.02 -22.24 5.66
C ILE A 205 0.19 -23.64 6.25
N GLN A 206 0.77 -23.74 7.45
CA GLN A 206 1.03 -25.00 8.15
C GLN A 206 -0.22 -25.56 8.86
N GLY A 207 -1.36 -24.90 8.78
CA GLY A 207 -2.62 -25.37 9.37
C GLY A 207 -2.79 -25.03 10.84
N TYR A 208 -2.18 -23.97 11.33
CA TYR A 208 -2.26 -23.46 12.71
C TYR A 208 -1.75 -24.49 13.77
N PRO A 209 -0.47 -24.95 13.66
CA PRO A 209 0.07 -25.95 14.58
C PRO A 209 0.24 -25.42 16.01
N SER A 210 0.46 -24.11 16.17
CA SER A 210 0.82 -23.49 17.46
C SER A 210 -0.28 -22.63 18.08
N THR A 211 -1.31 -22.24 17.31
CA THR A 211 -2.33 -21.28 17.74
C THR A 211 -3.74 -21.83 17.65
N LYS A 212 -4.68 -21.22 18.40
CA LYS A 212 -6.11 -21.60 18.46
C LYS A 212 -6.97 -20.34 18.56
N GLY A 213 -8.26 -20.48 18.24
CA GLY A 213 -9.27 -19.45 18.46
C GLY A 213 -9.52 -18.51 17.28
N VAL A 214 -8.56 -18.36 16.36
CA VAL A 214 -8.72 -17.61 15.12
C VAL A 214 -8.18 -18.44 13.96
N LYS A 215 -8.89 -18.47 12.83
CA LYS A 215 -8.53 -19.35 11.72
C LYS A 215 -8.99 -18.78 10.39
N THR A 216 -8.12 -18.75 9.41
CA THR A 216 -8.46 -18.45 8.02
C THR A 216 -8.56 -19.73 7.20
N PHE A 217 -9.11 -19.66 6.00
CA PHE A 217 -9.50 -20.84 5.24
C PHE A 217 -9.06 -20.77 3.80
N THR A 218 -8.92 -21.93 3.17
CA THR A 218 -8.82 -22.07 1.71
C THR A 218 -10.22 -22.06 1.07
N VAL A 219 -10.29 -21.86 -0.24
CA VAL A 219 -11.53 -21.95 -1.04
C VAL A 219 -12.27 -23.29 -0.77
N LYS A 220 -11.51 -24.39 -0.73
CA LYS A 220 -12.09 -25.74 -0.52
C LYS A 220 -12.73 -25.88 0.87
N GLU A 221 -12.08 -25.37 1.89
CA GLU A 221 -12.59 -25.41 3.27
C GLU A 221 -13.85 -24.55 3.43
N LEU A 222 -13.85 -23.33 2.90
CA LEU A 222 -15.03 -22.45 2.92
C LEU A 222 -16.21 -23.09 2.18
N LYS A 223 -16.00 -23.65 0.99
CA LYS A 223 -17.07 -24.34 0.24
C LYS A 223 -17.66 -25.51 1.05
N LYS A 224 -16.82 -26.25 1.76
CA LYS A 224 -17.29 -27.32 2.66
C LYS A 224 -18.16 -26.80 3.80
N ILE A 225 -17.67 -25.72 4.48
CA ILE A 225 -18.42 -25.07 5.58
C ILE A 225 -19.78 -24.57 5.08
N PHE A 226 -19.84 -23.92 3.91
CA PHE A 226 -21.09 -23.41 3.32
C PHE A 226 -22.06 -24.50 2.99
N GLN A 227 -21.56 -25.63 2.48
CA GLN A 227 -22.40 -26.81 2.20
C GLN A 227 -22.98 -27.41 3.48
N GLU A 228 -22.17 -27.56 4.54
CA GLU A 228 -22.59 -28.14 5.83
C GLU A 228 -23.49 -27.19 6.64
N ALA A 229 -23.38 -25.90 6.44
CA ALA A 229 -24.19 -24.89 7.11
C ALA A 229 -25.60 -24.73 6.54
N GLY A 230 -25.90 -25.34 5.39
CA GLY A 230 -27.24 -25.31 4.83
C GLY A 230 -27.32 -25.35 3.31
N GLY A 231 -26.25 -25.79 2.64
CA GLY A 231 -26.19 -25.91 1.18
C GLY A 231 -26.21 -24.56 0.47
N PHE A 232 -25.45 -23.59 1.00
CA PHE A 232 -25.38 -22.26 0.41
C PHE A 232 -24.68 -22.27 -0.95
N GLU A 233 -25.30 -21.62 -1.94
CA GLU A 233 -24.65 -21.20 -3.18
C GLU A 233 -23.70 -20.04 -2.88
N SER A 234 -22.56 -19.99 -3.58
CA SER A 234 -21.51 -18.98 -3.33
C SER A 234 -21.06 -18.28 -4.61
N THR A 235 -20.91 -16.96 -4.55
CA THR A 235 -20.34 -16.12 -5.58
C THR A 235 -19.05 -15.49 -5.05
N TRP A 236 -17.95 -15.65 -5.80
CA TRP A 236 -16.61 -15.35 -5.32
C TRP A 236 -16.07 -14.08 -5.98
N TYR A 237 -15.49 -13.23 -5.11
CA TYR A 237 -14.73 -12.04 -5.48
C TYR A 237 -13.37 -12.09 -4.80
N TYR A 238 -12.39 -11.47 -5.44
CA TYR A 238 -10.98 -11.47 -5.03
C TYR A 238 -10.49 -10.04 -4.89
N PRO A 239 -10.61 -9.43 -3.69
CA PRO A 239 -10.10 -8.08 -3.41
C PRO A 239 -8.58 -8.05 -3.51
N PHE A 240 -8.03 -7.05 -4.21
CA PHE A 240 -6.60 -6.88 -4.40
C PHE A 240 -6.19 -5.44 -4.01
N PRO A 241 -5.07 -5.26 -3.28
CA PRO A 241 -4.12 -6.28 -2.84
C PRO A 241 -4.65 -7.16 -1.69
N ASP A 242 -5.63 -6.69 -0.92
CA ASP A 242 -6.27 -7.39 0.20
C ASP A 242 -7.67 -6.78 0.46
N TYR A 243 -8.57 -7.51 1.16
CA TYR A 243 -9.92 -7.00 1.48
C TYR A 243 -9.90 -5.81 2.46
N LYS A 244 -8.80 -5.62 3.21
CA LYS A 244 -8.66 -4.49 4.14
C LYS A 244 -8.56 -3.16 3.40
N PHE A 245 -7.82 -3.11 2.28
CA PHE A 245 -7.62 -1.92 1.46
C PHE A 245 -7.77 -2.22 -0.03
N PRO A 246 -8.94 -2.69 -0.48
CA PRO A 246 -9.11 -3.11 -1.86
C PRO A 246 -9.14 -1.90 -2.81
N MET A 247 -8.24 -1.92 -3.79
CA MET A 247 -8.24 -0.97 -4.89
C MET A 247 -8.88 -1.56 -6.14
N THR A 248 -8.81 -2.88 -6.26
CA THR A 248 -9.43 -3.65 -7.35
C THR A 248 -10.10 -4.88 -6.76
N ILE A 249 -11.26 -5.26 -7.28
CA ILE A 249 -11.96 -6.48 -6.88
C ILE A 249 -12.25 -7.28 -8.15
N TYR A 250 -11.60 -8.42 -8.27
CA TYR A 250 -11.83 -9.40 -9.35
C TYR A 250 -12.94 -10.37 -8.97
N SER A 251 -13.41 -11.16 -9.92
CA SER A 251 -14.39 -12.23 -9.69
C SER A 251 -14.11 -13.44 -10.59
N ASP A 252 -14.79 -14.56 -10.34
CA ASP A 252 -14.73 -15.74 -11.25
C ASP A 252 -15.12 -15.43 -12.70
N ARG A 253 -15.85 -14.32 -12.94
CA ARG A 253 -16.25 -13.88 -14.31
C ARG A 253 -15.20 -13.01 -14.97
N ARG A 254 -14.30 -12.42 -14.18
CA ARG A 254 -13.19 -11.61 -14.66
C ARG A 254 -12.04 -11.74 -13.67
N LEU A 255 -11.24 -12.77 -13.87
CA LEU A 255 -9.97 -12.95 -13.16
C LEU A 255 -8.94 -11.91 -13.65
N PRO A 256 -7.89 -11.63 -12.87
CA PRO A 256 -6.82 -10.74 -13.30
C PRO A 256 -6.12 -11.27 -14.54
N ARG A 257 -5.57 -10.34 -15.33
CA ARG A 257 -4.70 -10.62 -16.44
C ARG A 257 -3.25 -10.42 -16.02
N ARG A 258 -2.36 -11.00 -16.81
CA ARG A 258 -0.92 -10.81 -16.64
C ARG A 258 -0.56 -9.32 -16.60
N GLY A 259 0.32 -8.93 -15.65
CA GLY A 259 0.72 -7.54 -15.42
C GLY A 259 -0.24 -6.68 -14.59
N GLU A 260 -1.46 -7.15 -14.29
CA GLU A 260 -2.42 -6.37 -13.48
C GLU A 260 -2.13 -6.45 -11.97
N LEU A 261 -1.46 -7.49 -11.50
CA LEU A 261 -1.18 -7.73 -10.08
C LEU A 261 0.25 -7.27 -9.73
N ASN A 262 0.51 -5.98 -9.85
CA ASN A 262 1.84 -5.39 -9.68
C ASN A 262 2.08 -4.74 -8.31
N ARG A 263 1.13 -4.82 -7.39
CA ARG A 263 1.28 -4.33 -6.02
C ARG A 263 1.55 -5.47 -5.05
N THR A 264 2.47 -5.24 -4.13
CA THR A 264 2.69 -6.13 -2.99
C THR A 264 1.77 -5.76 -1.83
N GLU A 265 1.47 -6.74 -0.97
CA GLU A 265 0.77 -6.47 0.30
C GLU A 265 1.71 -5.73 1.26
N TYR A 266 1.19 -4.71 1.93
CA TYR A 266 1.94 -3.93 2.92
C TYR A 266 1.66 -4.42 4.34
N ASN A 267 2.71 -4.69 5.11
CA ASN A 267 2.64 -4.89 6.55
C ASN A 267 2.88 -3.55 7.26
N PHE A 268 1.82 -2.85 7.64
CA PHE A 268 1.92 -1.54 8.30
C PHE A 268 2.28 -1.62 9.79
N ASP A 269 2.11 -2.76 10.43
CA ASP A 269 2.28 -2.98 11.86
C ASP A 269 3.45 -3.90 12.22
N ARG A 270 4.05 -4.57 11.23
CA ARG A 270 5.09 -5.58 11.45
C ARG A 270 6.16 -5.55 10.37
N LEU A 271 7.38 -5.94 10.75
CA LEU A 271 8.46 -6.17 9.82
C LEU A 271 8.07 -7.32 8.86
N ARG A 272 8.22 -7.08 7.56
CA ARG A 272 7.96 -8.07 6.53
C ARG A 272 9.26 -8.63 5.96
N MET A 273 9.34 -9.94 5.76
CA MET A 273 10.33 -10.52 4.84
C MET A 273 9.82 -10.45 3.40
N GLU A 274 10.70 -10.22 2.45
CA GLU A 274 10.43 -10.36 1.01
C GLU A 274 11.28 -11.52 0.49
N LEU A 275 10.63 -12.67 0.23
CA LEU A 275 11.29 -13.88 -0.22
C LEU A 275 11.41 -13.96 -1.74
N PHE A 276 10.53 -13.27 -2.46
CA PHE A 276 10.49 -13.18 -3.92
C PHE A 276 9.59 -12.02 -4.38
N GLN A 277 9.73 -11.63 -5.64
CA GLN A 277 8.86 -10.63 -6.26
C GLN A 277 7.47 -11.21 -6.55
N GLU A 278 6.46 -10.81 -5.80
CA GLU A 278 5.10 -11.32 -5.91
C GLU A 278 4.47 -11.08 -7.28
N SER A 279 4.73 -9.92 -7.90
CA SER A 279 4.21 -9.60 -9.23
C SER A 279 4.62 -10.62 -10.28
N ALA A 280 5.89 -11.05 -10.28
CA ALA A 280 6.41 -12.06 -11.21
C ALA A 280 5.80 -13.45 -10.94
N VAL A 281 5.56 -13.78 -9.67
CA VAL A 281 4.94 -15.06 -9.28
C VAL A 281 3.45 -15.06 -9.62
N TYR A 282 2.74 -13.93 -9.44
CA TYR A 282 1.35 -13.81 -9.86
C TYR A 282 1.18 -14.07 -11.36
N ASP A 283 2.07 -13.57 -12.21
CA ASP A 283 2.05 -13.86 -13.64
C ASP A 283 2.09 -15.39 -13.92
N SER A 284 2.96 -16.12 -13.19
CA SER A 284 3.06 -17.58 -13.31
C SER A 284 1.81 -18.30 -12.78
N ILE A 285 1.21 -17.78 -11.70
CA ILE A 285 -0.04 -18.30 -11.12
C ILE A 285 -1.20 -18.13 -12.11
N LEU A 286 -1.25 -16.97 -12.79
CA LEU A 286 -2.27 -16.67 -13.82
C LEU A 286 -2.12 -17.57 -15.05
N ASP A 287 -0.89 -17.78 -15.52
CA ASP A 287 -0.60 -18.67 -16.67
C ASP A 287 -1.03 -20.14 -16.40
N ASN A 288 -1.27 -20.52 -15.15
CA ASN A 288 -1.67 -21.87 -14.74
C ASN A 288 -3.09 -21.94 -14.13
N ASP A 289 -3.91 -20.88 -14.27
CA ASP A 289 -5.29 -20.80 -13.76
C ASP A 289 -5.43 -21.02 -12.23
N LEU A 290 -4.39 -20.67 -11.46
CA LEU A 290 -4.34 -20.94 -10.03
C LEU A 290 -4.72 -19.71 -9.17
N TYR A 291 -5.04 -18.55 -9.75
CA TYR A 291 -5.24 -17.33 -9.00
C TYR A 291 -6.27 -17.43 -7.86
N PRO A 292 -7.44 -18.08 -8.03
CA PRO A 292 -8.40 -18.23 -6.94
C PRO A 292 -7.83 -18.93 -5.69
N GLN A 293 -6.79 -19.76 -5.86
CA GLN A 293 -6.15 -20.47 -4.76
C GLN A 293 -5.13 -19.61 -4.00
N PHE A 294 -4.53 -18.62 -4.69
CA PHE A 294 -3.44 -17.78 -4.19
C PHE A 294 -3.82 -16.30 -4.00
N ALA A 295 -5.06 -15.91 -4.32
CA ALA A 295 -5.56 -14.58 -3.95
C ALA A 295 -5.37 -14.33 -2.45
N ASN A 296 -4.94 -13.13 -2.04
CA ASN A 296 -4.62 -12.86 -0.63
C ASN A 296 -5.84 -12.91 0.30
N SER A 297 -7.01 -12.61 -0.24
CA SER A 297 -8.26 -12.61 0.51
C SER A 297 -9.46 -12.88 -0.39
N PHE A 298 -10.60 -13.16 0.23
CA PHE A 298 -11.86 -13.39 -0.43
C PHE A 298 -12.91 -12.37 0.02
N LEU A 299 -13.81 -12.02 -0.89
CA LEU A 299 -15.13 -11.50 -0.60
C LEU A 299 -16.13 -12.49 -1.20
N VAL A 300 -16.85 -13.21 -0.35
CA VAL A 300 -17.79 -14.26 -0.80
C VAL A 300 -19.21 -13.86 -0.43
N VAL A 301 -20.11 -13.89 -1.40
CA VAL A 301 -21.54 -13.69 -1.18
C VAL A 301 -22.22 -15.05 -1.23
N ILE A 302 -22.85 -15.47 -0.13
CA ILE A 302 -23.54 -16.74 -0.02
C ILE A 302 -25.04 -16.56 0.24
N GLY A 303 -25.85 -17.48 -0.26
CA GLY A 303 -27.31 -17.49 -0.06
C GLY A 303 -27.93 -18.84 -0.47
N GLN A 304 -29.25 -18.97 -0.35
CA GLN A 304 -29.94 -20.18 -0.88
C GLN A 304 -29.82 -20.22 -2.41
N ASP A 305 -29.92 -19.05 -3.04
CA ASP A 305 -29.73 -18.90 -4.47
C ASP A 305 -28.45 -18.13 -4.73
N LYS A 306 -27.89 -18.27 -5.94
CA LYS A 306 -26.71 -17.54 -6.39
C LYS A 306 -26.94 -16.02 -6.29
N PHE A 307 -25.92 -15.29 -5.89
CA PHE A 307 -25.95 -13.83 -5.92
C PHE A 307 -25.84 -13.35 -7.35
N GLU A 308 -26.90 -12.75 -7.85
CA GLU A 308 -26.96 -12.23 -9.20
C GLU A 308 -26.63 -10.74 -9.22
N THR A 309 -25.66 -10.38 -10.01
CA THR A 309 -25.26 -9.01 -10.32
C THR A 309 -24.59 -8.97 -11.68
N GLU A 310 -24.72 -7.88 -12.39
CA GLU A 310 -23.98 -7.69 -13.64
C GLU A 310 -22.51 -7.40 -13.40
N THR A 311 -22.12 -6.88 -12.22
CA THR A 311 -20.75 -6.47 -11.89
C THR A 311 -19.81 -7.68 -11.81
N ALA A 312 -18.85 -7.73 -12.74
CA ALA A 312 -17.83 -8.77 -12.83
C ALA A 312 -16.45 -8.32 -12.36
N TYR A 313 -16.17 -7.01 -12.37
CA TYR A 313 -14.90 -6.41 -12.00
C TYR A 313 -15.11 -5.00 -11.49
N ILE A 314 -14.33 -4.59 -10.49
CA ILE A 314 -14.40 -3.29 -9.85
C ILE A 314 -12.97 -2.74 -9.71
N LYS A 315 -12.77 -1.47 -10.08
CA LYS A 315 -11.52 -0.73 -9.84
C LYS A 315 -11.84 0.63 -9.25
N TYR A 316 -11.23 0.95 -8.14
CA TYR A 316 -11.31 2.26 -7.52
C TYR A 316 -10.10 3.12 -7.90
N SER A 317 -10.37 4.32 -8.37
CA SER A 317 -9.41 5.40 -8.54
C SER A 317 -9.78 6.51 -7.57
N ASN A 318 -9.62 6.27 -6.26
CA ASN A 318 -10.03 7.14 -5.16
C ASN A 318 -8.91 7.51 -4.18
N GLU A 319 -7.65 7.30 -4.57
CA GLU A 319 -6.45 7.78 -3.90
C GLU A 319 -5.96 9.11 -4.50
N ARG A 320 -6.90 10.02 -4.77
CA ARG A 320 -6.69 11.30 -5.41
C ARG A 320 -7.69 12.35 -4.90
N ASP A 321 -7.60 13.58 -5.39
CA ASP A 321 -8.55 14.64 -5.00
C ASP A 321 -10.00 14.17 -5.24
N PRO A 322 -10.91 14.37 -4.30
CA PRO A 322 -12.31 13.95 -4.42
C PRO A 322 -13.02 14.40 -5.71
N ARG A 323 -12.53 15.45 -6.38
CA ARG A 323 -13.06 15.89 -7.69
C ARG A 323 -12.84 14.87 -8.81
N PHE A 324 -11.89 13.95 -8.64
CA PHE A 324 -11.46 13.01 -9.67
C PHE A 324 -11.69 11.54 -9.30
N ASN A 325 -12.38 11.27 -8.19
CA ASN A 325 -12.60 9.92 -7.70
C ASN A 325 -13.59 9.14 -8.56
N ILE A 326 -13.15 8.05 -9.16
CA ILE A 326 -13.94 7.20 -10.06
C ILE A 326 -13.98 5.76 -9.54
N LEU A 327 -15.16 5.17 -9.66
CA LEU A 327 -15.40 3.74 -9.62
C LEU A 327 -15.59 3.24 -11.06
N THR A 328 -14.71 2.37 -11.53
CA THR A 328 -14.83 1.69 -12.82
C THR A 328 -15.32 0.26 -12.59
N GLN A 329 -16.38 -0.13 -13.30
CA GLN A 329 -16.92 -1.48 -13.27
C GLN A 329 -16.93 -2.09 -14.67
N ILE A 330 -16.55 -3.36 -14.80
CA ILE A 330 -16.88 -4.17 -15.97
C ILE A 330 -18.10 -4.99 -15.60
N CYS A 331 -19.15 -4.79 -16.36
CA CYS A 331 -20.44 -5.46 -16.16
C CYS A 331 -20.68 -6.49 -17.26
N GLN A 332 -21.31 -7.60 -16.92
CA GLN A 332 -21.70 -8.66 -17.84
C GLN A 332 -23.20 -8.93 -17.69
N LYS A 333 -23.94 -8.75 -18.77
CA LYS A 333 -25.36 -9.05 -18.82
C LYS A 333 -25.64 -10.56 -18.86
N PRO A 334 -26.88 -10.99 -18.61
CA PRO A 334 -27.26 -12.41 -18.70
C PRO A 334 -27.04 -13.03 -20.09
N ASP A 335 -27.12 -12.22 -21.16
CA ASP A 335 -26.84 -12.66 -22.52
C ASP A 335 -25.34 -12.82 -22.85
N GLY A 336 -24.46 -12.57 -21.86
CA GLY A 336 -23.01 -12.64 -22.00
C GLY A 336 -22.35 -11.36 -22.51
N SER A 337 -23.11 -10.39 -23.02
CA SER A 337 -22.55 -9.10 -23.48
C SER A 337 -21.97 -8.31 -22.30
N ARG A 338 -20.87 -7.57 -22.57
CA ARG A 338 -20.15 -6.79 -21.58
C ARG A 338 -20.20 -5.31 -21.89
N TYR A 339 -20.11 -4.49 -20.84
CA TYR A 339 -19.92 -3.04 -20.92
C TYR A 339 -19.06 -2.54 -19.76
N VAL A 340 -18.49 -1.36 -19.91
CA VAL A 340 -17.76 -0.67 -18.85
C VAL A 340 -18.64 0.45 -18.30
N GLN A 341 -18.65 0.64 -16.99
CA GLN A 341 -19.33 1.73 -16.35
C GLN A 341 -18.31 2.51 -15.50
N LYS A 342 -18.28 3.84 -15.66
CA LYS A 342 -17.51 4.74 -14.80
C LYS A 342 -18.47 5.61 -14.01
N LEU A 343 -18.35 5.56 -12.70
CA LEU A 343 -19.24 6.21 -11.74
C LEU A 343 -18.44 7.16 -10.83
N PRO A 344 -18.96 8.34 -10.49
CA PRO A 344 -18.36 9.18 -9.46
C PRO A 344 -18.54 8.51 -8.08
N THR A 345 -17.51 8.52 -7.24
CA THR A 345 -17.64 8.01 -5.86
C THR A 345 -18.20 9.07 -4.88
N GLY A 346 -18.56 10.24 -5.38
CA GLY A 346 -19.18 11.33 -4.63
C GLY A 346 -19.54 12.51 -5.53
N SER A 347 -20.38 13.42 -5.05
CA SER A 347 -20.88 14.54 -5.87
C SER A 347 -19.81 15.44 -6.45
N LYS A 348 -18.65 15.56 -5.80
CA LYS A 348 -17.52 16.36 -6.31
C LYS A 348 -16.92 15.81 -7.60
N ALA A 349 -17.07 14.52 -7.87
CA ALA A 349 -16.51 13.85 -9.05
C ALA A 349 -17.50 13.78 -10.24
N GLU A 350 -18.77 14.16 -10.05
CA GLU A 350 -19.80 14.06 -11.09
C GLU A 350 -19.42 14.80 -12.38
N ALA A 351 -18.87 16.01 -12.24
CA ALA A 351 -18.44 16.81 -13.40
C ALA A 351 -17.31 16.13 -14.16
N HIS A 352 -16.32 15.56 -13.46
CA HIS A 352 -15.19 14.86 -14.06
C HIS A 352 -15.66 13.61 -14.83
N VAL A 353 -16.50 12.79 -14.21
CA VAL A 353 -17.04 11.59 -14.87
C VAL A 353 -17.94 11.94 -16.06
N SER A 354 -18.82 12.93 -15.91
CA SER A 354 -19.67 13.38 -17.04
C SER A 354 -18.85 13.90 -18.23
N ASN A 355 -17.73 14.56 -17.95
CA ASN A 355 -16.84 15.11 -18.96
C ASN A 355 -16.19 14.02 -19.85
N ILE A 356 -16.07 12.78 -19.38
CA ILE A 356 -15.55 11.65 -20.18
C ILE A 356 -16.37 11.49 -21.47
N TYR A 357 -17.71 11.61 -21.38
CA TYR A 357 -18.56 11.55 -22.57
C TYR A 357 -18.24 12.69 -23.55
N ASP A 358 -18.19 13.94 -23.04
CA ASP A 358 -17.96 15.12 -23.89
C ASP A 358 -16.57 15.04 -24.55
N LYS A 359 -15.54 14.55 -23.84
CA LYS A 359 -14.20 14.33 -24.37
C LYS A 359 -14.19 13.23 -25.45
N GLY A 360 -14.86 12.11 -25.21
CA GLY A 360 -14.99 11.05 -26.21
C GLY A 360 -15.58 11.54 -27.51
N GLN A 361 -16.66 12.35 -27.46
CA GLN A 361 -17.29 12.94 -28.64
C GLN A 361 -16.35 13.92 -29.38
N ALA A 362 -15.58 14.70 -28.63
CA ALA A 362 -14.63 15.65 -29.22
C ALA A 362 -13.39 14.98 -29.80
N LEU A 363 -12.88 13.92 -29.17
CA LEU A 363 -11.70 13.17 -29.63
C LEU A 363 -11.97 12.32 -30.87
N ALA A 364 -13.18 11.79 -31.06
CA ALA A 364 -13.51 10.87 -32.15
C ALA A 364 -13.10 11.40 -33.54
N PRO A 365 -13.50 12.64 -33.97
CA PRO A 365 -13.10 13.16 -35.30
C PRO A 365 -11.60 13.52 -35.37
N LEU A 366 -10.93 13.77 -34.25
CA LEU A 366 -9.49 13.99 -34.21
C LEU A 366 -8.73 12.69 -34.45
N PHE A 367 -9.05 11.64 -33.71
CA PHE A 367 -8.40 10.35 -33.75
C PHE A 367 -8.61 9.59 -35.07
N GLU A 368 -9.79 9.74 -35.68
CA GLU A 368 -10.08 9.11 -36.96
C GLU A 368 -9.09 9.49 -38.07
N LYS A 369 -8.49 10.69 -38.00
CA LYS A 369 -7.44 11.12 -38.97
C LYS A 369 -6.22 10.20 -38.98
N GLU A 370 -5.91 9.59 -37.81
CA GLU A 370 -4.80 8.65 -37.65
C GLU A 370 -5.25 7.18 -37.56
N LYS A 371 -6.51 6.90 -37.93
CA LYS A 371 -7.12 5.57 -37.83
C LYS A 371 -7.11 5.03 -36.38
N LEU A 372 -7.28 5.92 -35.42
CA LEU A 372 -7.57 5.62 -34.03
C LEU A 372 -9.05 5.91 -33.79
N TYR A 373 -9.69 5.13 -32.95
CA TYR A 373 -11.11 5.24 -32.68
C TYR A 373 -11.34 5.22 -31.17
N VAL A 374 -12.28 5.99 -30.65
CA VAL A 374 -12.74 5.89 -29.26
C VAL A 374 -13.90 4.91 -29.18
N ASN A 375 -13.97 4.13 -28.12
CA ASN A 375 -15.12 3.27 -27.86
C ASN A 375 -16.39 4.11 -27.63
N SER A 376 -17.56 3.55 -27.97
CA SER A 376 -18.82 4.25 -27.78
C SER A 376 -19.05 4.55 -26.30
N CYS A 377 -19.52 5.75 -26.02
CA CYS A 377 -19.80 6.25 -24.67
C CYS A 377 -21.18 6.88 -24.64
N GLU A 378 -21.97 6.59 -23.61
CA GLU A 378 -23.28 7.20 -23.34
C GLU A 378 -23.35 7.72 -21.92
N LYS A 379 -24.03 8.86 -21.72
CA LYS A 379 -24.34 9.36 -20.38
C LYS A 379 -25.48 8.55 -19.78
N VAL A 380 -25.31 8.13 -18.54
CA VAL A 380 -26.34 7.45 -17.75
C VAL A 380 -26.64 8.27 -16.48
N SER A 381 -27.72 7.94 -15.76
CA SER A 381 -28.19 8.72 -14.61
C SER A 381 -27.13 9.01 -13.56
N TYR A 382 -26.12 8.13 -13.42
CA TYR A 382 -25.11 8.20 -12.36
C TYR A 382 -23.67 8.16 -12.89
N GLY A 383 -23.44 8.45 -14.19
CA GLY A 383 -22.09 8.40 -14.73
C GLY A 383 -22.07 8.21 -16.24
N VAL A 384 -21.11 7.42 -16.73
CA VAL A 384 -21.00 7.06 -18.15
C VAL A 384 -20.92 5.56 -18.33
N LYS A 385 -21.48 5.09 -19.44
CA LYS A 385 -21.38 3.70 -19.89
C LYS A 385 -20.65 3.66 -21.21
N LEU A 386 -19.63 2.79 -21.27
CA LEU A 386 -18.75 2.62 -22.44
C LEU A 386 -18.88 1.19 -22.97
N GLU A 387 -18.72 1.08 -24.28
CA GLU A 387 -18.59 -0.22 -24.95
C GLU A 387 -17.38 -0.96 -24.41
N TYR A 388 -17.56 -2.24 -24.05
CA TYR A 388 -16.46 -3.12 -23.70
C TYR A 388 -15.87 -3.70 -24.99
N LEU A 389 -14.59 -3.43 -25.24
CA LEU A 389 -13.85 -3.93 -26.39
C LEU A 389 -12.92 -5.04 -25.95
N GLU A 390 -12.89 -6.12 -26.72
CA GLU A 390 -11.93 -7.21 -26.57
C GLU A 390 -10.80 -7.04 -27.58
N GLY A 391 -9.57 -7.24 -27.12
CA GLY A 391 -8.39 -7.11 -27.97
C GLY A 391 -7.11 -7.23 -27.16
N ILE A 392 -6.00 -7.20 -27.88
CA ILE A 392 -4.65 -7.14 -27.31
C ILE A 392 -4.25 -5.68 -27.30
N SER A 393 -3.76 -5.18 -26.16
CA SER A 393 -3.23 -3.82 -26.10
C SER A 393 -1.92 -3.70 -26.89
N LEU A 394 -1.58 -2.46 -27.28
CA LEU A 394 -0.27 -2.18 -27.87
C LEU A 394 0.85 -2.58 -26.90
N GLU A 395 0.67 -2.38 -25.61
CA GLU A 395 1.58 -2.80 -24.57
C GLU A 395 1.81 -4.31 -24.56
N GLU A 396 0.73 -5.11 -24.54
CA GLU A 396 0.83 -6.58 -24.59
C GLU A 396 1.49 -7.09 -25.89
N LYS A 397 1.25 -6.41 -27.02
CA LYS A 397 1.90 -6.74 -28.28
C LYS A 397 3.38 -6.44 -28.27
N LEU A 398 3.77 -5.28 -27.73
CA LEU A 398 5.18 -4.91 -27.57
C LEU A 398 5.90 -5.90 -26.63
N ASP A 399 5.30 -6.26 -25.50
CA ASP A 399 5.86 -7.22 -24.56
C ASP A 399 6.03 -8.62 -25.20
N THR A 400 5.11 -9.01 -26.07
CA THR A 400 5.24 -10.26 -26.84
C THR A 400 6.47 -10.22 -27.75
N LEU A 401 6.66 -9.12 -28.49
CA LEU A 401 7.83 -8.94 -29.36
C LEU A 401 9.15 -8.95 -28.57
N LEU A 402 9.17 -8.31 -27.39
CA LEU A 402 10.36 -8.34 -26.50
C LEU A 402 10.66 -9.76 -26.02
N LYS A 403 9.65 -10.53 -25.64
CA LYS A 403 9.80 -11.93 -25.22
C LYS A 403 10.34 -12.82 -26.35
N GLU A 404 9.98 -12.52 -27.58
CA GLU A 404 10.46 -13.21 -28.79
C GLU A 404 11.83 -12.71 -29.28
N GLY A 405 12.41 -11.69 -28.63
CA GLY A 405 13.69 -11.09 -28.98
C GLY A 405 13.63 -10.16 -30.21
N GLN A 406 12.42 -9.80 -30.66
CA GLN A 406 12.18 -8.97 -31.86
C GLN A 406 12.23 -7.47 -31.48
N LEU A 407 13.41 -7.00 -31.05
CA LEU A 407 13.58 -5.65 -30.54
C LEU A 407 13.35 -4.55 -31.60
N ASP A 408 13.75 -4.80 -32.86
CA ASP A 408 13.62 -3.83 -33.94
C ASP A 408 12.15 -3.68 -34.36
N GLU A 409 11.40 -4.78 -34.39
CA GLU A 409 9.96 -4.77 -34.63
C GLU A 409 9.20 -4.07 -33.50
N ALA A 410 9.59 -4.29 -32.26
CA ALA A 410 9.00 -3.61 -31.11
C ALA A 410 9.24 -2.10 -31.19
N GLU A 411 10.48 -1.67 -31.47
CA GLU A 411 10.82 -0.26 -31.69
C GLU A 411 10.01 0.35 -32.83
N SER A 412 9.98 -0.31 -33.99
CA SER A 412 9.24 0.16 -35.17
C SER A 412 7.74 0.31 -34.90
N LEU A 413 7.15 -0.67 -34.20
CA LEU A 413 5.75 -0.61 -33.80
C LEU A 413 5.49 0.55 -32.84
N LEU A 414 6.31 0.73 -31.82
CA LEU A 414 6.19 1.83 -30.86
C LEU A 414 6.28 3.19 -31.57
N PHE A 415 7.27 3.37 -32.46
CA PHE A 415 7.42 4.59 -33.26
C PHE A 415 6.25 4.87 -34.19
N THR A 416 5.56 3.85 -34.68
CA THR A 416 4.33 4.03 -35.47
C THR A 416 3.29 4.82 -34.67
N TYR A 417 3.11 4.55 -33.38
CA TYR A 417 2.15 5.25 -32.53
C TYR A 417 2.68 6.58 -32.00
N LEU A 418 3.98 6.72 -31.76
CA LEU A 418 4.61 8.02 -31.46
C LEU A 418 4.38 9.01 -32.59
N HIS A 419 4.58 8.60 -33.84
CA HIS A 419 4.32 9.45 -35.01
C HIS A 419 2.82 9.77 -35.20
N LYS A 420 1.90 8.84 -34.85
CA LYS A 420 0.47 9.18 -34.79
C LYS A 420 0.21 10.29 -33.78
N ALA A 421 0.75 10.18 -32.56
CA ALA A 421 0.61 11.21 -31.54
C ALA A 421 1.21 12.57 -31.97
N GLU A 422 2.38 12.55 -32.59
CA GLU A 422 2.99 13.75 -33.14
C GLU A 422 2.10 14.44 -34.18
N ARG A 423 1.52 13.70 -35.14
CA ARG A 423 0.62 14.27 -36.16
C ARG A 423 -0.71 14.76 -35.57
N LEU A 424 -1.24 14.08 -34.54
CA LEU A 424 -2.46 14.52 -33.84
C LEU A 424 -2.25 15.83 -33.09
N TYR A 425 -1.11 15.99 -32.43
CA TYR A 425 -0.88 17.07 -31.48
C TYR A 425 0.21 18.06 -31.88
N GLY A 426 0.89 17.89 -33.04
CA GLY A 426 1.94 18.78 -33.53
C GLY A 426 1.47 19.86 -34.50
N SER A 427 0.17 20.23 -34.49
CA SER A 427 -0.41 21.06 -35.55
C SER A 427 -0.23 22.57 -35.39
N GLN A 428 0.11 23.06 -34.21
CA GLN A 428 0.26 24.50 -33.93
C GLN A 428 1.45 24.78 -33.00
N ASP A 429 1.88 26.05 -32.94
CA ASP A 429 2.91 26.45 -32.01
C ASP A 429 2.38 26.37 -30.57
N PHE A 430 3.14 25.73 -29.72
CA PHE A 430 2.80 25.63 -28.30
C PHE A 430 3.00 26.99 -27.62
N LYS A 431 2.05 27.32 -26.74
CA LYS A 431 2.12 28.46 -25.80
C LYS A 431 1.52 28.07 -24.47
N GLU A 432 2.25 28.37 -23.41
CA GLU A 432 1.72 28.17 -22.05
C GLU A 432 0.49 29.04 -21.82
N SER A 433 -0.58 28.41 -21.35
CA SER A 433 -1.79 29.10 -20.88
C SER A 433 -1.91 29.01 -19.35
N PRO A 434 -2.73 29.85 -18.70
CA PRO A 434 -2.98 29.73 -17.27
C PRO A 434 -3.49 28.35 -16.86
N GLU A 435 -4.33 27.70 -17.67
CA GLU A 435 -4.87 26.37 -17.44
C GLU A 435 -3.78 25.29 -17.53
N PHE A 436 -2.87 25.44 -18.49
CA PHE A 436 -1.69 24.58 -18.61
C PHE A 436 -0.81 24.68 -17.35
N ILE A 437 -0.50 25.90 -16.92
CA ILE A 437 0.33 26.16 -15.72
C ILE A 437 -0.34 25.59 -14.46
N GLN A 438 -1.66 25.67 -14.36
CA GLN A 438 -2.40 25.10 -13.23
C GLN A 438 -2.22 23.58 -13.12
N VAL A 439 -2.14 22.86 -14.23
CA VAL A 439 -2.02 21.41 -14.27
C VAL A 439 -0.57 20.94 -14.24
N PHE A 440 0.29 21.55 -15.05
CA PHE A 440 1.66 21.08 -15.29
C PHE A 440 2.74 21.94 -14.65
N GLY A 441 2.36 23.02 -13.98
CA GLY A 441 3.30 24.00 -13.42
C GLY A 441 3.92 24.90 -14.49
N GLN A 442 4.68 25.90 -14.03
CA GLN A 442 5.47 26.74 -14.92
C GLN A 442 6.72 25.98 -15.36
N ALA A 443 6.70 25.45 -16.57
CA ALA A 443 7.67 24.44 -17.00
C ALA A 443 8.97 25.02 -17.58
N GLY A 444 8.95 26.23 -18.14
CA GLY A 444 10.10 26.84 -18.81
C GLY A 444 10.52 26.05 -20.06
N LEU A 445 9.53 25.65 -20.85
CA LEU A 445 9.73 24.85 -22.06
C LEU A 445 10.51 25.60 -23.14
N PRO A 446 11.29 24.90 -24.00
CA PRO A 446 11.99 25.50 -25.13
C PRO A 446 11.03 26.21 -26.10
N GLU A 447 11.52 27.28 -26.76
CA GLU A 447 10.76 27.93 -27.84
C GLU A 447 10.63 27.02 -29.06
N GLY A 448 9.56 27.22 -29.82
CA GLY A 448 9.33 26.52 -31.10
C GLY A 448 8.74 25.13 -30.99
N LEU A 449 8.40 24.66 -29.79
CA LEU A 449 7.67 23.39 -29.62
C LEU A 449 6.32 23.44 -30.33
N LYS A 450 5.90 22.31 -30.85
CA LYS A 450 4.56 22.10 -31.41
C LYS A 450 3.66 21.49 -30.35
N GLY A 451 2.38 21.85 -30.40
CA GLY A 451 1.36 21.33 -29.48
C GLY A 451 0.00 21.18 -30.14
N GLY A 452 -0.91 20.61 -29.40
CA GLY A 452 -2.30 20.40 -29.84
C GLY A 452 -3.31 20.72 -28.75
N MET A 453 -4.44 21.20 -29.19
CA MET A 453 -5.65 21.32 -28.38
C MET A 453 -6.34 19.95 -28.23
N LEU A 454 -7.20 19.83 -27.23
CA LEU A 454 -7.91 18.58 -26.96
C LEU A 454 -6.94 17.40 -26.74
N ALA A 455 -5.97 17.65 -25.87
CA ALA A 455 -4.86 16.73 -25.65
C ALA A 455 -5.21 15.62 -24.65
N ASP A 456 -5.32 14.40 -25.15
CA ASP A 456 -5.40 13.19 -24.32
C ASP A 456 -3.99 12.79 -23.87
N ILE A 457 -3.68 13.04 -22.59
CA ILE A 457 -2.37 12.70 -22.03
C ILE A 457 -2.28 11.23 -21.62
N ASP A 458 -3.38 10.49 -21.62
CA ASP A 458 -3.43 9.05 -21.35
C ASP A 458 -3.35 8.19 -22.62
N LEU A 459 -3.02 8.79 -23.75
CA LEU A 459 -2.69 8.07 -24.97
C LEU A 459 -1.38 7.28 -24.80
N VAL A 460 -1.41 6.25 -23.96
CA VAL A 460 -0.27 5.37 -23.64
C VAL A 460 -0.50 3.97 -24.19
N PRO A 461 0.56 3.15 -24.43
CA PRO A 461 0.42 1.82 -25.04
C PRO A 461 -0.59 0.90 -24.35
N ALA A 462 -0.75 0.97 -23.04
CA ALA A 462 -1.72 0.19 -22.28
C ALA A 462 -3.19 0.52 -22.63
N ASN A 463 -3.44 1.76 -23.08
CA ASN A 463 -4.78 2.26 -23.42
C ASN A 463 -5.11 2.18 -24.91
N ILE A 464 -4.25 1.56 -25.73
CA ILE A 464 -4.49 1.38 -27.16
C ILE A 464 -4.74 -0.10 -27.43
N LEU A 465 -5.96 -0.47 -27.86
CA LEU A 465 -6.29 -1.81 -28.31
C LEU A 465 -6.08 -1.98 -29.81
N LEU A 466 -5.34 -3.00 -30.18
CA LEU A 466 -5.07 -3.33 -31.59
C LEU A 466 -6.22 -4.14 -32.20
N GLY A 467 -6.69 -3.69 -33.35
CA GLY A 467 -7.75 -4.36 -34.08
C GLY A 467 -7.40 -4.59 -35.55
N LYS A 468 -8.23 -5.34 -36.25
CA LYS A 468 -8.04 -5.59 -37.71
C LYS A 468 -8.40 -4.33 -38.51
N GLY A 469 -7.41 -3.43 -38.67
CA GLY A 469 -7.55 -2.19 -39.42
C GLY A 469 -8.20 -1.03 -38.71
N LYS A 470 -8.51 -1.20 -37.43
CA LYS A 470 -9.02 -0.16 -36.53
C LYS A 470 -8.41 -0.35 -35.17
N ASP A 471 -7.66 0.63 -34.69
CA ASP A 471 -7.12 0.62 -33.32
C ASP A 471 -7.99 1.51 -32.44
N TRP A 472 -8.21 1.08 -31.21
CA TRP A 472 -9.13 1.73 -30.29
C TRP A 472 -8.36 2.36 -29.12
N VAL A 473 -8.71 3.59 -28.79
CA VAL A 473 -8.19 4.29 -27.61
C VAL A 473 -9.22 4.17 -26.50
N LEU A 474 -8.75 3.71 -25.36
CA LEU A 474 -9.51 3.57 -24.11
C LEU A 474 -9.02 4.57 -23.10
N ASP A 475 -9.84 4.85 -22.08
CA ASP A 475 -9.45 5.59 -20.89
C ASP A 475 -8.88 7.00 -21.13
N TYR A 476 -9.62 7.82 -21.82
CA TYR A 476 -9.30 9.21 -22.16
C TYR A 476 -9.82 10.22 -21.12
N GLU A 477 -9.87 9.86 -19.85
CA GLU A 477 -10.39 10.74 -18.79
C GLU A 477 -9.55 12.01 -18.58
N TRP A 478 -8.24 11.95 -18.86
CA TRP A 478 -7.33 13.08 -18.75
C TRP A 478 -7.10 13.78 -20.09
N THR A 479 -8.19 14.21 -20.69
CA THR A 479 -8.16 15.01 -21.92
C THR A 479 -8.37 16.48 -21.59
N PHE A 480 -7.45 17.34 -22.01
CA PHE A 480 -7.47 18.78 -21.74
C PHE A 480 -7.83 19.61 -22.96
N ASP A 481 -8.63 20.70 -22.76
CA ASP A 481 -9.07 21.61 -23.82
C ASP A 481 -8.06 22.73 -24.14
N PHE A 482 -6.92 22.74 -23.48
CA PHE A 482 -5.83 23.68 -23.73
C PHE A 482 -4.66 23.00 -24.47
N CYS A 483 -3.76 23.82 -25.03
CA CYS A 483 -2.65 23.31 -25.80
C CYS A 483 -1.63 22.59 -24.88
N VAL A 484 -1.22 21.40 -25.29
CA VAL A 484 -0.20 20.56 -24.65
C VAL A 484 0.89 20.23 -25.67
N PRO A 485 2.19 20.26 -25.34
CA PRO A 485 3.25 19.89 -26.25
C PRO A 485 3.12 18.45 -26.74
N ALA A 486 3.23 18.24 -28.05
CA ALA A 486 3.18 16.91 -28.65
C ALA A 486 4.29 16.00 -28.08
N HIS A 487 5.50 16.53 -27.90
CA HIS A 487 6.62 15.82 -27.30
C HIS A 487 6.34 15.37 -25.85
N PHE A 488 5.53 16.12 -25.09
CA PHE A 488 5.14 15.67 -23.75
C PHE A 488 4.23 14.43 -23.79
N ILE A 489 3.31 14.36 -24.75
CA ILE A 489 2.45 13.17 -24.95
C ILE A 489 3.33 11.98 -25.38
N MET A 490 4.25 12.18 -26.34
CA MET A 490 5.19 11.15 -26.77
C MET A 490 6.12 10.71 -25.64
N TYR A 491 6.59 11.65 -24.79
CA TYR A 491 7.36 11.37 -23.59
C TYR A 491 6.56 10.46 -22.64
N ARG A 492 5.28 10.76 -22.37
CA ARG A 492 4.43 9.92 -21.51
C ARG A 492 4.23 8.52 -22.08
N MET A 493 4.02 8.40 -23.40
CA MET A 493 3.92 7.09 -24.08
C MET A 493 5.16 6.24 -23.83
N LEU A 494 6.35 6.82 -24.00
CA LEU A 494 7.63 6.14 -23.75
C LEU A 494 7.84 5.85 -22.27
N HIS A 495 7.66 6.86 -21.42
CA HIS A 495 7.92 6.78 -19.98
C HIS A 495 7.06 5.70 -19.31
N TYR A 496 5.75 5.74 -19.50
CA TYR A 496 4.84 4.77 -18.90
C TYR A 496 5.06 3.35 -19.44
N TYR A 497 5.47 3.20 -20.69
CA TYR A 497 5.82 1.89 -21.22
C TYR A 497 7.14 1.38 -20.61
N LEU A 498 8.19 2.18 -20.64
CA LEU A 498 9.54 1.74 -20.24
C LEU A 498 9.70 1.53 -18.72
N GLU A 499 8.98 2.32 -17.91
CA GLU A 499 9.17 2.30 -16.45
C GLU A 499 8.20 1.37 -15.71
N SER A 500 7.16 0.87 -16.36
CA SER A 500 6.16 0.02 -15.71
C SER A 500 6.59 -1.44 -15.51
N ASP A 501 7.59 -1.94 -16.27
CA ASP A 501 8.16 -3.29 -16.10
C ASP A 501 9.67 -3.29 -16.38
N GLY A 502 10.46 -3.80 -15.42
CA GLY A 502 11.92 -3.89 -15.55
C GLY A 502 12.41 -4.68 -16.76
N LYS A 503 11.62 -5.64 -17.27
CA LYS A 503 11.94 -6.40 -18.50
C LYS A 503 12.03 -5.51 -19.73
N ARG A 504 11.37 -4.35 -19.74
CA ARG A 504 11.37 -3.35 -20.83
C ARG A 504 12.62 -2.48 -20.84
N HIS A 505 13.44 -2.54 -19.78
CA HIS A 505 14.68 -1.78 -19.67
C HIS A 505 15.70 -2.14 -20.78
N VAL A 506 15.58 -3.30 -21.40
CA VAL A 506 16.38 -3.65 -22.60
C VAL A 506 16.26 -2.61 -23.72
N LEU A 507 15.16 -1.89 -23.80
CA LEU A 507 14.94 -0.81 -24.76
C LEU A 507 15.57 0.52 -24.36
N LYS A 508 15.94 0.74 -23.11
CA LYS A 508 16.55 2.00 -22.64
C LYS A 508 17.88 2.30 -23.33
N ASN A 509 18.63 1.28 -23.73
CA ASN A 509 19.90 1.43 -24.45
C ASN A 509 19.74 1.76 -25.95
N ARG A 510 18.51 2.00 -26.41
CA ARG A 510 18.21 2.27 -27.82
C ARG A 510 17.96 3.74 -28.14
N ASP A 511 18.17 4.63 -27.17
CA ASP A 511 18.03 6.08 -27.29
C ASP A 511 16.67 6.53 -27.85
N LEU A 512 15.60 5.89 -27.39
CA LEU A 512 14.23 6.06 -27.96
C LEU A 512 13.73 7.51 -27.83
N TYR A 513 14.07 8.22 -26.77
CA TYR A 513 13.70 9.62 -26.58
C TYR A 513 14.38 10.51 -27.62
N GLU A 514 15.69 10.37 -27.83
CA GLU A 514 16.44 11.14 -28.81
C GLU A 514 15.96 10.85 -30.24
N LYS A 515 15.68 9.57 -30.57
CA LYS A 515 15.08 9.17 -31.85
C LYS A 515 13.66 9.77 -32.04
N ALA A 516 12.92 9.98 -30.97
CA ALA A 516 11.61 10.64 -31.00
C ALA A 516 11.73 12.19 -31.03
N GLY A 517 12.94 12.73 -31.14
CA GLY A 517 13.18 14.18 -31.14
C GLY A 517 13.10 14.85 -29.79
N ILE A 518 13.05 14.09 -28.69
CA ILE A 518 12.92 14.59 -27.32
C ILE A 518 14.31 14.68 -26.70
N SER A 519 14.81 15.90 -26.53
CA SER A 519 16.12 16.16 -25.95
C SER A 519 16.18 15.79 -24.45
N ARG A 520 17.38 15.63 -23.89
CA ARG A 520 17.56 15.39 -22.45
C ARG A 520 17.01 16.52 -21.59
N GLU A 521 17.16 17.75 -22.03
CA GLU A 521 16.60 18.91 -21.36
C GLU A 521 15.07 18.85 -21.30
N GLU A 522 14.43 18.51 -22.43
CA GLU A 522 12.97 18.29 -22.47
C GLU A 522 12.54 17.16 -21.54
N GLN A 523 13.26 16.04 -21.49
CA GLN A 523 12.96 14.92 -20.59
C GLN A 523 12.94 15.35 -19.11
N GLU A 524 13.91 16.17 -18.69
CA GLU A 524 13.95 16.70 -17.32
C GLU A 524 12.77 17.64 -17.02
N ILE A 525 12.39 18.47 -18.00
CA ILE A 525 11.23 19.35 -17.87
C ILE A 525 9.95 18.53 -17.83
N TYR A 526 9.79 17.56 -18.72
CA TYR A 526 8.60 16.71 -18.78
C TYR A 526 8.44 15.83 -17.52
N ALA A 527 9.53 15.38 -16.92
CA ALA A 527 9.48 14.71 -15.63
C ALA A 527 8.95 15.63 -14.52
N LYS A 528 9.30 16.91 -14.52
CA LYS A 528 8.74 17.90 -13.58
C LYS A 528 7.27 18.19 -13.88
N MET A 529 6.88 18.31 -15.15
CA MET A 529 5.48 18.45 -15.55
C MET A 529 4.63 17.26 -15.06
N GLU A 530 5.15 16.04 -15.21
CA GLU A 530 4.50 14.84 -14.69
C GLU A 530 4.31 14.90 -13.17
N GLN A 531 5.34 15.29 -12.42
CA GLN A 531 5.23 15.49 -10.97
C GLN A 531 4.18 16.55 -10.60
N HIS A 532 4.07 17.64 -11.36
CA HIS A 532 3.03 18.65 -11.16
C HIS A 532 1.63 18.11 -11.45
N PHE A 533 1.48 17.33 -12.53
CA PHE A 533 0.22 16.67 -12.85
C PHE A 533 -0.19 15.69 -11.76
N GLN A 534 0.73 14.88 -11.24
CA GLN A 534 0.44 14.00 -10.11
C GLN A 534 -0.01 14.79 -8.87
N LYS A 535 0.64 15.91 -8.56
CA LYS A 535 0.20 16.81 -7.47
C LYS A 535 -1.17 17.42 -7.73
N TYR A 536 -1.47 17.81 -8.98
CA TYR A 536 -2.78 18.33 -9.36
C TYR A 536 -3.88 17.27 -9.18
N MET A 537 -3.61 16.04 -9.62
CA MET A 537 -4.51 14.90 -9.50
C MET A 537 -4.76 14.52 -8.03
N VAL A 538 -3.72 14.48 -7.22
CA VAL A 538 -3.81 14.13 -5.79
C VAL A 538 -4.38 15.28 -4.96
N GLY A 539 -4.08 16.54 -5.31
CA GLY A 539 -4.55 17.71 -4.58
C GLY A 539 -4.05 17.73 -3.13
N LYS A 540 -5.00 17.79 -2.19
CA LYS A 540 -4.73 17.75 -0.74
C LYS A 540 -4.89 16.36 -0.14
N HIS A 541 -5.27 15.38 -0.94
CA HIS A 541 -5.36 13.99 -0.50
C HIS A 541 -3.97 13.44 -0.23
N ILE A 542 -3.83 12.62 0.81
CA ILE A 542 -2.59 11.92 1.14
C ILE A 542 -2.79 10.45 0.78
N PRO A 543 -2.19 9.97 -0.32
CA PRO A 543 -2.33 8.58 -0.74
C PRO A 543 -1.73 7.61 0.28
N MET A 544 -2.32 6.45 0.45
CA MET A 544 -1.86 5.43 1.38
C MET A 544 -0.42 4.97 1.08
N LEU A 545 -0.05 4.89 -0.20
CA LEU A 545 1.31 4.55 -0.61
C LEU A 545 2.35 5.56 -0.11
N SER A 546 2.00 6.85 -0.02
CA SER A 546 2.89 7.90 0.50
C SER A 546 3.14 7.75 2.00
N LEU A 547 2.28 7.04 2.72
CA LEU A 547 2.39 6.81 4.15
C LEU A 547 3.13 5.51 4.48
N TYR A 548 3.35 4.65 3.47
CA TYR A 548 3.89 3.31 3.69
C TYR A 548 5.25 3.35 4.39
N ASP A 549 6.21 4.09 3.84
CA ASP A 549 7.57 4.16 4.38
C ASP A 549 7.65 4.81 5.79
N GLU A 550 6.62 5.60 6.14
CA GLU A 550 6.55 6.29 7.43
C GLU A 550 5.81 5.49 8.52
N ILE A 551 4.86 4.64 8.13
CA ILE A 551 4.03 3.83 9.04
C ILE A 551 4.56 2.42 9.18
N SER A 552 5.03 1.81 8.08
CA SER A 552 5.55 0.45 8.08
C SER A 552 6.91 0.34 8.76
N PRO A 553 7.16 -0.69 9.56
CA PRO A 553 8.50 -0.99 10.09
C PRO A 553 9.52 -1.36 9.01
N GLY A 554 9.11 -1.46 7.75
CA GLY A 554 9.97 -1.80 6.62
C GLY A 554 9.91 -3.27 6.20
N LYS A 555 10.79 -3.62 5.29
CA LYS A 555 10.92 -4.99 4.76
C LYS A 555 12.38 -5.43 4.72
N LEU A 556 12.62 -6.72 4.89
CA LEU A 556 13.90 -7.37 4.70
C LEU A 556 13.87 -8.14 3.38
N ASP A 557 14.63 -7.68 2.37
CA ASP A 557 14.83 -8.43 1.12
C ASP A 557 15.82 -9.60 1.37
N VAL A 558 15.24 -10.79 1.49
CA VAL A 558 16.02 -12.01 1.79
C VAL A 558 16.81 -12.48 0.57
N MET A 559 16.30 -12.22 -0.65
CA MET A 559 16.99 -12.62 -1.88
C MET A 559 18.20 -11.73 -2.14
N GLU A 560 18.07 -10.40 -1.94
CA GLU A 560 19.23 -9.50 -2.01
C GLU A 560 20.31 -9.91 -1.00
N TYR A 561 19.90 -10.25 0.23
CA TYR A 561 20.83 -10.76 1.24
C TYR A 561 21.50 -12.06 0.81
N TYR A 562 20.74 -13.03 0.29
CA TYR A 562 21.26 -14.30 -0.21
C TYR A 562 22.22 -14.13 -1.39
N ASP A 563 21.88 -13.27 -2.35
CA ASP A 563 22.74 -13.00 -3.53
C ASP A 563 24.03 -12.29 -3.12
N ARG A 564 23.98 -11.40 -2.14
CA ARG A 564 25.19 -10.78 -1.56
C ARG A 564 26.11 -11.84 -0.95
N ILE A 565 25.56 -12.78 -0.17
CA ILE A 565 26.34 -13.87 0.43
C ILE A 565 26.91 -14.80 -0.65
N ARG A 566 26.11 -15.16 -1.66
CA ARG A 566 26.51 -16.04 -2.75
C ARG A 566 27.54 -15.41 -3.68
N GLY A 567 27.40 -14.12 -3.96
CA GLY A 567 28.34 -13.35 -4.79
C GLY A 567 29.73 -13.18 -4.15
N CYS A 568 29.84 -13.40 -2.83
CA CYS A 568 31.09 -13.42 -2.12
C CYS A 568 31.70 -14.82 -2.21
N GLY A 569 32.28 -15.12 -3.33
CA GLY A 569 33.15 -16.28 -3.46
C GLY A 569 34.20 -16.34 -2.36
N ASP A 570 35.00 -17.44 -2.30
CA ASP A 570 36.01 -17.74 -1.24
C ASP A 570 37.11 -16.67 -1.04
N GLU A 571 37.07 -15.57 -1.78
CA GLU A 571 38.04 -14.48 -1.73
C GLU A 571 37.54 -13.29 -0.85
N ARG A 572 37.39 -13.52 0.45
CA ARG A 572 37.29 -12.42 1.39
C ARG A 572 38.61 -11.66 1.47
N LYS A 573 38.57 -10.33 1.42
CA LYS A 573 39.74 -9.45 1.51
C LYS A 573 39.54 -8.44 2.61
N LEU A 574 40.52 -8.27 3.47
CA LEU A 574 40.60 -7.12 4.35
C LEU A 574 41.19 -5.95 3.54
N GLN A 575 40.46 -4.89 3.36
CA GLN A 575 41.00 -3.65 2.80
C GLN A 575 41.41 -2.70 3.91
N VAL A 576 42.60 -2.15 3.81
CA VAL A 576 43.19 -1.25 4.81
C VAL A 576 43.48 0.08 4.14
N PHE A 577 42.84 1.13 4.61
CA PHE A 577 43.01 2.49 4.12
C PHE A 577 43.86 3.32 5.10
N PHE A 578 44.73 4.19 4.57
CA PHE A 578 45.60 5.06 5.35
C PHE A 578 45.32 6.52 5.02
N ASP A 579 44.76 7.27 6.00
CA ASP A 579 44.60 8.71 5.85
C ASP A 579 45.82 9.47 6.33
N ARG A 580 46.46 10.18 5.40
CA ARG A 580 47.61 11.06 5.65
C ARG A 580 47.23 12.56 5.66
N GLY A 581 45.92 12.89 5.82
CA GLY A 581 45.38 14.23 5.88
C GLY A 581 44.58 14.65 4.65
N GLN A 582 44.20 13.71 3.77
CA GLN A 582 43.36 13.90 2.59
C GLN A 582 42.09 13.01 2.62
N ASP A 583 41.73 12.51 3.81
CA ASP A 583 40.71 11.49 4.02
C ASP A 583 41.04 10.11 3.39
N PHE A 584 40.16 9.12 3.58
CA PHE A 584 40.37 7.75 3.07
C PHE A 584 40.16 7.71 1.55
N GLN A 585 41.19 7.25 0.82
CA GLN A 585 41.16 7.15 -0.63
C GLN A 585 41.59 5.75 -1.09
N GLU A 586 40.98 5.24 -2.16
CA GLU A 586 41.27 3.92 -2.71
C GLU A 586 42.74 3.75 -3.09
N ARG A 587 43.38 4.77 -3.64
CA ARG A 587 44.83 4.77 -4.00
C ARG A 587 45.77 4.64 -2.80
N ASP A 588 45.28 4.99 -1.59
CA ASP A 588 46.04 4.88 -0.33
C ASP A 588 45.54 3.68 0.51
N SER A 589 45.18 2.58 -0.15
CA SER A 589 44.73 1.35 0.49
C SER A 589 45.48 0.11 0.00
N PHE A 590 45.46 -0.93 0.82
CA PHE A 590 45.99 -2.25 0.48
C PHE A 590 44.98 -3.34 0.83
N LYS A 591 44.89 -4.39 -0.02
CA LYS A 591 44.00 -5.53 0.17
C LYS A 591 44.79 -6.77 0.60
N TYR A 592 44.39 -7.36 1.71
CA TYR A 592 45.00 -8.57 2.25
C TYR A 592 44.01 -9.74 2.13
N PRO A 593 44.42 -10.92 1.64
CA PRO A 593 43.55 -12.08 1.56
C PRO A 593 43.16 -12.54 2.97
N MET A 594 41.88 -12.86 3.16
CA MET A 594 41.34 -13.34 4.43
C MET A 594 40.72 -14.72 4.23
N THR A 595 40.96 -15.65 5.12
CA THR A 595 40.38 -17.00 5.08
C THR A 595 38.95 -17.00 5.64
N ARG A 596 38.20 -18.07 5.41
CA ARG A 596 36.91 -18.30 6.05
C ARG A 596 36.93 -18.29 7.58
N ARG A 597 38.10 -18.51 8.21
CA ARG A 597 38.25 -18.51 9.67
C ARG A 597 38.72 -17.16 10.21
N GLY A 598 39.11 -16.25 9.33
CA GLY A 598 39.65 -14.95 9.71
C GLY A 598 41.05 -14.69 9.20
N LEU A 599 41.74 -13.77 9.87
CA LEU A 599 43.05 -13.25 9.49
C LEU A 599 43.85 -12.90 10.74
N CYS A 600 45.13 -13.27 10.77
CA CYS A 600 46.11 -12.75 11.72
C CYS A 600 47.27 -12.15 10.91
N ILE A 601 47.48 -10.83 11.02
CA ILE A 601 48.45 -10.11 10.18
C ILE A 601 49.07 -8.93 10.92
N ASP A 602 50.34 -8.69 10.58
CA ASP A 602 51.07 -7.45 10.88
C ASP A 602 51.00 -6.50 9.70
N ILE A 603 50.33 -5.37 9.87
CA ILE A 603 50.08 -4.36 8.85
C ILE A 603 51.11 -3.24 9.00
N PRO A 604 52.02 -3.03 8.03
CA PRO A 604 52.94 -1.89 8.04
C PRO A 604 52.16 -0.58 7.98
N VAL A 605 52.49 0.37 8.84
CA VAL A 605 51.84 1.68 8.92
C VAL A 605 52.72 2.71 8.21
N PRO A 606 52.29 3.27 7.07
CA PRO A 606 53.07 4.28 6.36
C PRO A 606 53.28 5.54 7.18
N ALA A 607 54.47 6.13 7.11
CA ALA A 607 54.83 7.36 7.82
C ALA A 607 53.82 8.49 7.50
N GLY A 608 53.40 9.24 8.53
CA GLY A 608 52.44 10.31 8.41
C GLY A 608 50.98 9.92 8.40
N THR A 609 50.65 8.65 8.58
CA THR A 609 49.28 8.16 8.75
C THR A 609 48.68 8.75 10.03
N ARG A 610 47.50 9.34 9.92
CA ARG A 610 46.75 9.96 11.03
C ARG A 610 45.60 9.08 11.50
N ARG A 611 44.90 8.46 10.54
CA ARG A 611 43.80 7.53 10.76
C ARG A 611 43.96 6.28 9.90
N MET A 612 43.40 5.19 10.35
CA MET A 612 43.32 3.96 9.55
C MET A 612 41.85 3.49 9.52
N ARG A 613 41.41 2.94 8.39
CA ARG A 613 40.14 2.23 8.24
C ARG A 613 40.39 0.83 7.74
N LEU A 614 39.81 -0.14 8.41
CA LEU A 614 39.91 -1.55 8.11
C LEU A 614 38.54 -2.07 7.73
N ASP A 615 38.40 -2.51 6.49
CA ASP A 615 37.13 -3.03 5.94
C ASP A 615 37.25 -4.54 5.78
N PRO A 616 36.69 -5.36 6.70
CA PRO A 616 36.87 -6.81 6.71
C PRO A 616 35.98 -7.55 5.71
N GLY A 617 35.79 -7.01 4.53
CA GLY A 617 35.00 -7.56 3.43
C GLY A 617 33.99 -6.55 2.87
N GLU A 618 33.25 -6.96 1.85
CA GLU A 618 32.23 -6.15 1.15
C GLU A 618 30.83 -6.72 1.38
N VAL A 619 30.65 -7.53 2.44
CA VAL A 619 29.39 -8.22 2.72
C VAL A 619 29.06 -8.24 4.20
N PRO A 620 27.78 -8.38 4.55
CA PRO A 620 27.37 -8.62 5.91
C PRO A 620 28.10 -9.82 6.52
N GLY A 621 28.46 -9.74 7.79
CA GLY A 621 29.10 -10.83 8.48
C GLY A 621 29.46 -10.50 9.92
N GLY A 622 29.72 -11.54 10.70
CA GLY A 622 30.17 -11.42 12.07
C GLY A 622 31.67 -11.60 12.20
N PHE A 623 32.32 -10.76 12.98
CA PHE A 623 33.74 -10.85 13.28
C PHE A 623 33.99 -10.64 14.76
N LYS A 624 34.97 -11.43 15.31
CA LYS A 624 35.55 -11.18 16.60
C LYS A 624 36.92 -10.52 16.40
N ILE A 625 37.15 -9.40 17.05
CA ILE A 625 38.41 -8.68 17.05
C ILE A 625 39.23 -9.21 18.24
N SER A 626 39.94 -10.35 18.01
CA SER A 626 40.69 -11.01 19.06
C SER A 626 41.94 -10.23 19.47
N ARG A 627 42.52 -9.48 18.53
CA ARG A 627 43.66 -8.61 18.81
C ARG A 627 43.68 -7.42 17.84
N ILE A 628 43.89 -6.21 18.39
CA ILE A 628 44.20 -5.00 17.65
C ILE A 628 45.14 -4.13 18.48
N ARG A 629 46.40 -4.05 18.09
CA ARG A 629 47.43 -3.39 18.87
C ARG A 629 48.57 -2.84 17.98
N TRP A 630 49.10 -1.75 18.40
CA TRP A 630 50.41 -1.30 17.90
C TRP A 630 51.48 -2.18 18.47
N ARG A 631 52.41 -2.68 17.66
CA ARG A 631 53.39 -3.72 18.07
C ARG A 631 54.11 -3.38 19.38
N ASP A 632 54.64 -2.15 19.49
CA ASP A 632 55.44 -1.73 20.63
C ASP A 632 54.75 -0.68 21.55
N LEU A 633 53.54 -0.20 21.16
CA LEU A 633 52.84 0.89 21.85
C LEU A 633 51.55 0.47 22.56
N GLY A 634 51.20 -0.82 22.53
CA GLY A 634 50.06 -1.35 23.25
C GLY A 634 48.76 -1.42 22.42
N ARG A 635 47.62 -1.47 23.12
CA ARG A 635 46.32 -1.67 22.46
C ARG A 635 45.94 -0.44 21.61
N ALA A 636 45.48 -0.70 20.42
CA ALA A 636 44.90 0.32 19.53
C ALA A 636 43.44 0.54 19.86
N ALA A 637 43.06 1.81 20.05
CA ALA A 637 41.65 2.19 20.22
C ALA A 637 40.98 2.29 18.85
N PHE A 638 39.78 1.76 18.75
CA PHE A 638 38.99 1.82 17.51
C PHE A 638 37.51 2.03 17.82
N HIS A 639 36.77 2.47 16.81
CA HIS A 639 35.32 2.39 16.75
C HIS A 639 34.89 1.69 15.47
N THR A 640 33.63 1.27 15.39
CA THR A 640 33.13 0.49 14.26
C THR A 640 31.65 0.78 14.01
N ASN A 641 31.20 0.62 12.77
CA ASN A 641 29.78 0.64 12.41
C ASN A 641 29.10 -0.73 12.62
N GLY A 642 29.84 -1.73 13.12
CA GLY A 642 29.30 -3.04 13.46
C GLY A 642 28.49 -3.02 14.75
N PHE A 643 27.38 -3.76 14.77
CA PHE A 643 26.57 -3.98 15.98
C PHE A 643 27.30 -4.88 16.98
N ALA A 644 27.47 -4.44 18.22
CA ALA A 644 28.21 -5.17 19.23
C ALA A 644 27.44 -6.38 19.76
N LEU A 645 28.02 -7.58 19.58
CA LEU A 645 27.48 -8.85 20.10
C LEU A 645 28.06 -9.24 21.46
N GLY A 646 29.00 -8.45 22.02
CA GLY A 646 29.77 -8.76 23.26
C GLY A 646 31.07 -9.47 22.96
N ASP A 647 31.97 -9.56 23.96
CA ASP A 647 33.29 -10.23 23.87
C ASP A 647 34.11 -9.83 22.63
N HIS A 648 34.09 -8.56 22.28
CA HIS A 648 34.73 -8.02 21.08
C HIS A 648 34.19 -8.60 19.75
N CYS A 649 33.00 -9.21 19.76
CA CYS A 649 32.30 -9.67 18.58
C CYS A 649 31.39 -8.56 18.04
N TYR A 650 31.40 -8.40 16.73
CA TYR A 650 30.58 -7.39 16.03
C TYR A 650 29.90 -8.04 14.83
N TYR A 651 28.65 -7.63 14.56
CA TYR A 651 27.93 -8.01 13.34
C TYR A 651 27.76 -6.79 12.44
N PHE A 652 28.16 -6.91 11.20
CA PHE A 652 28.02 -5.89 10.17
C PHE A 652 26.85 -6.27 9.28
N GLY A 653 25.73 -5.54 9.40
CA GLY A 653 24.51 -5.81 8.65
C GLY A 653 24.49 -5.21 7.24
N GLY A 654 25.46 -4.34 6.92
CA GLY A 654 25.57 -3.67 5.62
C GLY A 654 26.74 -4.19 4.79
N GLY A 655 26.81 -3.78 3.52
CA GLY A 655 27.88 -4.12 2.59
C GLY A 655 29.18 -3.30 2.75
N ASP A 656 29.28 -2.46 3.78
CA ASP A 656 30.45 -1.60 4.05
C ASP A 656 30.87 -1.69 5.53
N PRO A 657 31.42 -2.85 5.96
CA PRO A 657 31.90 -3.04 7.32
C PRO A 657 33.17 -2.24 7.58
N GLN A 658 33.18 -1.38 8.61
CA GLN A 658 34.28 -0.48 8.91
C GLN A 658 34.74 -0.60 10.37
N ILE A 659 36.06 -0.68 10.55
CA ILE A 659 36.75 -0.55 11.83
C ILE A 659 37.73 0.61 11.70
N ILE A 660 37.52 1.69 12.47
CA ILE A 660 38.25 2.93 12.29
C ILE A 660 39.13 3.21 13.52
N LEU A 661 40.41 3.51 13.27
CA LEU A 661 41.38 3.97 14.25
C LEU A 661 41.64 5.45 14.01
N GLU A 662 41.11 6.32 14.87
CA GLU A 662 41.13 7.79 14.69
C GLU A 662 42.48 8.43 15.02
N ASN A 663 43.25 7.83 15.93
CA ASN A 663 44.49 8.40 16.41
C ASN A 663 45.66 7.38 16.25
N VAL A 664 46.34 7.43 15.12
CA VAL A 664 47.53 6.62 14.89
C VAL A 664 48.71 7.30 15.54
N PRO A 665 49.43 6.64 16.51
CA PRO A 665 50.62 7.22 17.11
C PRO A 665 51.70 7.47 16.06
N ARG A 666 52.44 8.57 16.21
CA ARG A 666 53.48 8.95 15.23
C ARG A 666 54.58 7.93 15.11
N GLU A 667 54.84 7.21 16.19
CA GLU A 667 55.86 6.17 16.31
C GLU A 667 55.35 4.80 15.89
N ALA A 668 54.10 4.67 15.49
CA ALA A 668 53.51 3.40 15.08
C ALA A 668 54.05 2.96 13.71
N GLU A 669 54.79 1.87 13.69
CA GLU A 669 55.33 1.26 12.46
C GLU A 669 54.49 0.07 12.01
N ILE A 670 53.88 -0.65 12.93
CA ILE A 670 53.14 -1.90 12.67
C ILE A 670 51.85 -1.95 13.52
N LEU A 671 50.75 -2.26 12.87
CA LEU A 671 49.48 -2.67 13.51
C LEU A 671 49.33 -4.17 13.43
N THR A 672 49.32 -4.86 14.57
CA THR A 672 48.96 -6.30 14.64
C THR A 672 47.45 -6.42 14.75
N LEU A 673 46.85 -7.12 13.81
CA LEU A 673 45.41 -7.37 13.73
C LEU A 673 45.14 -8.88 13.71
N GLU A 674 44.19 -9.32 14.55
CA GLU A 674 43.65 -10.67 14.55
C GLU A 674 42.15 -10.62 14.56
N LEU A 675 41.55 -11.01 13.43
CA LEU A 675 40.10 -11.10 13.19
C LEU A 675 39.76 -12.59 13.05
N GLU A 676 38.73 -13.01 13.80
CA GLU A 676 38.13 -14.34 13.65
C GLU A 676 36.75 -14.15 13.02
N ALA A 677 36.47 -14.81 11.91
CA ALA A 677 35.15 -14.82 11.32
C ALA A 677 34.20 -15.70 12.15
N LEU A 678 33.07 -15.12 12.59
CA LEU A 678 32.06 -15.87 13.32
C LEU A 678 31.25 -16.76 12.35
N LYS A 679 30.74 -17.87 12.87
CA LYS A 679 29.75 -18.65 12.09
C LYS A 679 28.52 -17.81 11.86
N GLU A 680 28.15 -17.64 10.62
CA GLU A 680 27.14 -16.71 10.19
C GLU A 680 25.79 -16.95 10.87
N GLN A 681 25.33 -18.20 10.94
CA GLN A 681 24.06 -18.55 11.60
C GLN A 681 24.05 -18.17 13.10
N GLU A 682 25.20 -18.35 13.79
CA GLU A 682 25.33 -17.99 15.21
C GLU A 682 25.37 -16.47 15.38
N ALA A 683 26.11 -15.76 14.52
CA ALA A 683 26.23 -14.31 14.54
C ALA A 683 24.88 -13.62 14.24
N VAL A 684 24.16 -14.08 13.23
CA VAL A 684 22.83 -13.56 12.85
C VAL A 684 21.81 -13.83 13.96
N LYS A 685 21.80 -15.03 14.54
CA LYS A 685 20.91 -15.37 15.65
C LYS A 685 21.16 -14.48 16.87
N GLU A 686 22.42 -14.28 17.24
CA GLU A 686 22.79 -13.43 18.37
C GLU A 686 22.46 -11.95 18.09
N PHE A 687 22.71 -11.47 16.86
CA PHE A 687 22.32 -10.14 16.41
C PHE A 687 20.82 -9.91 16.61
N TRP A 688 19.96 -10.76 16.05
CA TRP A 688 18.53 -10.61 16.17
C TRP A 688 18.03 -10.71 17.61
N SER A 689 18.62 -11.60 18.42
CA SER A 689 18.27 -11.73 19.84
C SER A 689 18.59 -10.48 20.64
N ARG A 690 19.69 -9.81 20.36
CA ARG A 690 20.10 -8.57 21.04
C ARG A 690 19.35 -7.37 20.50
N PHE A 691 19.22 -7.27 19.18
CA PHE A 691 18.46 -6.20 18.53
C PHE A 691 17.02 -6.15 19.03
N ALA A 692 16.33 -7.29 19.05
CA ALA A 692 14.96 -7.37 19.57
C ALA A 692 14.89 -6.97 21.07
N ARG A 693 15.91 -7.31 21.86
CA ARG A 693 15.99 -6.94 23.28
C ARG A 693 16.15 -5.43 23.45
N GLU A 694 17.10 -4.83 22.73
CA GLU A 694 17.33 -3.37 22.77
C GLU A 694 16.12 -2.58 22.26
N GLU A 695 15.45 -3.07 21.23
CA GLU A 695 14.24 -2.43 20.71
C GLU A 695 13.10 -2.49 21.70
N ASN A 696 12.90 -3.64 22.35
CA ASN A 696 11.89 -3.78 23.41
C ASN A 696 12.19 -2.86 24.61
N GLU A 697 13.46 -2.71 25.02
CA GLU A 697 13.88 -1.80 26.08
C GLU A 697 13.63 -0.33 25.69
N LYS A 698 13.96 0.07 24.45
CA LYS A 698 13.66 1.42 23.93
C LYS A 698 12.18 1.68 23.87
N ASN A 699 11.39 0.72 23.40
CA ASN A 699 9.94 0.83 23.35
C ASN A 699 9.32 0.97 24.76
N ALA A 700 9.82 0.22 25.73
CA ALA A 700 9.41 0.36 27.13
C ALA A 700 9.73 1.75 27.69
N GLN A 701 10.94 2.27 27.41
CA GLN A 701 11.33 3.64 27.80
C GLN A 701 10.46 4.70 27.13
N ILE A 702 10.14 4.54 25.83
CA ILE A 702 9.24 5.45 25.11
C ILE A 702 7.84 5.44 25.74
N GLN A 703 7.32 4.29 26.11
CA GLN A 703 6.01 4.18 26.78
C GLN A 703 6.03 4.82 28.16
N ASP A 704 7.10 4.63 28.93
CA ASP A 704 7.26 5.28 30.23
C ASP A 704 7.33 6.81 30.08
N LEU A 705 8.12 7.32 29.16
CA LEU A 705 8.21 8.75 28.87
C LEU A 705 6.87 9.35 28.41
N LYS A 706 6.12 8.62 27.57
CA LYS A 706 4.76 9.02 27.18
C LYS A 706 3.81 9.08 28.38
N ALA A 707 3.90 8.11 29.28
CA ALA A 707 3.10 8.09 30.51
C ALA A 707 3.45 9.28 31.43
N GLN A 708 4.74 9.56 31.60
CA GLN A 708 5.21 10.73 32.37
C GLN A 708 4.77 12.05 31.76
N LEU A 709 4.82 12.18 30.43
CA LEU A 709 4.32 13.35 29.69
C LEU A 709 2.83 13.56 29.94
N LYS A 710 2.03 12.51 29.80
CA LYS A 710 0.58 12.55 30.07
C LYS A 710 0.27 12.94 31.50
N GLN A 711 1.05 12.45 32.48
CA GLN A 711 0.91 12.85 33.87
C GLN A 711 1.23 14.33 34.10
N LYS A 712 2.27 14.85 33.44
CA LYS A 712 2.64 16.27 33.49
C LYS A 712 1.58 17.17 32.85
N GLU A 713 1.04 16.75 31.71
CA GLU A 713 -0.07 17.45 31.04
C GLU A 713 -1.32 17.51 31.90
N ALA A 714 -1.67 16.40 32.58
CA ALA A 714 -2.77 16.36 33.53
C ALA A 714 -2.52 17.32 34.72
N GLN A 715 -1.30 17.35 35.29
CA GLN A 715 -0.93 18.29 36.34
C GLN A 715 -1.04 19.76 35.88
N ILE A 716 -0.58 20.08 34.67
CA ILE A 716 -0.71 21.42 34.08
C ILE A 716 -2.19 21.78 33.93
N HIS A 717 -3.01 20.87 33.39
CA HIS A 717 -4.44 21.08 33.22
C HIS A 717 -5.16 21.30 34.58
N GLU A 718 -4.80 20.53 35.59
CA GLU A 718 -5.30 20.71 36.96
C GLU A 718 -4.89 22.08 37.54
N MET A 719 -3.63 22.47 37.35
CA MET A 719 -3.14 23.81 37.77
C MET A 719 -3.87 24.93 37.04
N GLU A 720 -4.10 24.79 35.72
CA GLU A 720 -4.84 25.78 34.91
C GLU A 720 -6.31 25.91 35.32
N ASN A 721 -6.89 24.84 35.86
CA ASN A 721 -8.27 24.85 36.36
C ASN A 721 -8.42 25.40 37.77
N THR A 722 -7.33 25.66 38.50
CA THR A 722 -7.39 26.24 39.83
C THR A 722 -7.96 27.66 39.82
N LYS A 723 -8.66 28.04 40.90
CA LYS A 723 -9.18 29.39 41.06
C LYS A 723 -8.07 30.44 41.03
N ALA A 724 -6.90 30.12 41.56
CA ALA A 724 -5.72 30.99 41.57
C ALA A 724 -5.21 31.29 40.14
N TRP A 725 -5.11 30.28 39.29
CA TRP A 725 -4.66 30.45 37.90
C TRP A 725 -5.69 31.21 37.03
N LYS A 726 -6.97 30.92 37.23
CA LYS A 726 -8.07 31.66 36.57
C LYS A 726 -8.09 33.13 37.01
N LEU A 727 -7.76 33.42 38.24
CA LEU A 727 -7.62 34.79 38.73
C LEU A 727 -6.37 35.48 38.18
N TYR A 728 -5.24 34.78 38.14
CA TYR A 728 -3.99 35.28 37.57
C TYR A 728 -4.15 35.63 36.08
N ARG A 729 -4.80 34.76 35.27
CA ARG A 729 -5.10 35.08 33.87
C ARG A 729 -5.99 36.32 33.68
N LYS A 730 -6.92 36.54 34.59
CA LYS A 730 -7.79 37.76 34.57
C LYS A 730 -7.04 39.04 35.01
N LEU A 731 -5.98 38.91 35.79
CA LEU A 731 -5.19 40.04 36.29
C LEU A 731 -3.95 40.36 35.45
N LYS A 732 -3.56 39.51 34.51
CA LYS A 732 -2.45 39.76 33.62
C LYS A 732 -2.90 40.66 32.47
N PRO A 733 -2.36 41.91 32.34
CA PRO A 733 -2.69 42.77 31.21
C PRO A 733 -2.27 42.08 29.92
N GLU A 734 -3.09 42.17 28.88
CA GLU A 734 -2.71 41.73 27.53
C GLU A 734 -1.51 42.56 27.03
N GLY A 735 -0.33 42.02 27.21
CA GLY A 735 0.90 42.56 26.66
C GLY A 735 0.87 42.34 25.14
N LYS A 736 0.80 43.40 24.39
CA LYS A 736 0.98 43.43 22.92
C LYS A 736 2.28 42.75 22.55
N GLY A 737 2.19 41.73 21.72
CA GLY A 737 3.13 41.38 20.69
C GLY A 737 4.48 40.79 21.14
N ALA A 738 4.60 39.47 21.09
CA ALA A 738 5.80 38.80 20.64
C ALA A 738 5.38 37.58 19.82
N SER A 739 5.39 37.72 18.51
CA SER A 739 5.31 36.61 17.58
C SER A 739 6.58 35.78 17.74
N SER A 740 6.50 34.66 18.43
CA SER A 740 7.55 33.66 18.39
C SER A 740 7.40 32.88 17.08
N LYS A 741 8.23 33.17 16.11
CA LYS A 741 8.56 32.26 15.03
C LYS A 741 8.97 30.93 15.64
N LYS A 742 8.16 29.90 15.45
CA LYS A 742 8.65 28.52 15.53
C LYS A 742 9.54 28.31 14.30
N GLN A 743 10.82 28.21 14.54
CA GLN A 743 11.75 27.53 13.64
C GLN A 743 11.57 26.02 13.84
N GLU A 744 11.48 25.33 12.72
CA GLU A 744 11.64 23.92 12.36
C GLU A 744 11.71 22.85 13.45
#